data_de87f09608f7e4bba0c4ac32bc4f36f6
#
_entry.id   de87f09608f7e4bba0c4ac32bc4f36f6
#
_cell.length_a   1.000
_cell.length_b   1.000
_cell.length_c   1.000
_cell.angle_alpha   90.00
_cell.angle_beta   90.00
_cell.angle_gamma   90.00
#
_symmetry.space_group_name_H-M   'P 1'
#
loop_
_entity.id
_entity.type
_entity.pdbx_description
1 polymer ?
#
loop_
_entity_poly.entity_id
_entity_poly.type
_entity_poly.pdbx_seq_one_letter_code
_entity_poly.pdbx_strand_id
1 'polypeptide(L)'
;MIQLSNSFSGKPRKASMAAYRQLLAENHVEEILQDVKQNNNLSRKKELPVWLPLAACFSNGVRKAEDAQPSGLFFLDIDEKGLTETLWKKVQDENLIEEFHIVYFAESAGGGTHIWATRSPDSTIEEDIQRLASRLGVGYDSHVTDLARCCFMVSEQYVKLLDTSIFEASPKASPSPSEGGDVQSHEDESHPKSGNQTSLPLGGLGWAYKGIPYDKIVQALLWKLGYGDAPAEGERNMALYTMSRYLRFICDFDEQKLFAILPHWGLSDHEVMSTIKSAVGSVRPAGIPSQMQEVLASLGAAMEVEAEKAEEPMFAPVDEKLPGILQDLADHAPEEFREATLMAAMPMLGTLATGIRAKYRDGKLNSASFIVDIEAPQATGKSFVDNEFELLMDPIIKQDEVEWQKEMAYSLAKKNGQEVENPCSCIRIIEPNIGVSAFLERALYAKGKHLFTYAPEIETVLKNNKGGAWTEKNDLFRLAYDNKPWGQHRISKDSFSGKVTLYYNMVMCGTPNKCRAFFADAESGLVSRVTPVVLPDMVGARMPEFKAWTKDEEEKVKRQCLCLIDEEGEVDLPLINKAIEEWDEGKRQEYLQTLRYSLDVLRRRAALNGFRAGIIAYLLEGRQETERAIKFALWFAEHCLHYQLQIYGDKIDALYNGSLSMKAAKGNIRYLETLPLEFTKEDLVGIRLANGESPVVKTIICRWVKEGKIEKTGPNLWKKVG
;
A
#
# COMPACT_ATOMS: atom_id res chain seq x y z
N MET A 1 -27.85 -12.21 -1.69
CA MET A 1 -26.90 -12.78 -0.71
C MET A 1 -26.29 -11.65 0.10
N ILE A 2 -26.07 -11.80 1.41
CA ILE A 2 -25.50 -10.77 2.30
C ILE A 2 -24.27 -11.30 3.03
N GLN A 3 -23.56 -10.41 3.74
CA GLN A 3 -22.38 -10.74 4.53
C GLN A 3 -22.64 -10.57 6.03
N LEU A 4 -21.80 -11.19 6.84
CA LEU A 4 -21.76 -11.05 8.30
C LEU A 4 -20.32 -11.02 8.82
N SER A 5 -20.14 -10.57 10.06
CA SER A 5 -18.85 -10.59 10.75
C SER A 5 -19.00 -10.87 12.24
N ASN A 6 -17.99 -11.50 12.85
CA ASN A 6 -17.96 -11.84 14.28
C ASN A 6 -17.96 -10.62 15.20
N SER A 7 -17.57 -9.46 14.71
CA SER A 7 -17.49 -8.22 15.47
C SER A 7 -17.55 -7.00 14.54
N PHE A 8 -17.73 -5.83 15.12
CA PHE A 8 -17.77 -4.55 14.39
C PHE A 8 -16.55 -4.34 13.49
N SER A 9 -15.36 -4.75 13.90
CA SER A 9 -14.10 -4.63 13.14
C SER A 9 -13.62 -5.94 12.52
N GLY A 10 -14.42 -6.99 12.59
CA GLY A 10 -14.07 -8.33 12.08
C GLY A 10 -14.14 -8.40 10.56
N LYS A 11 -13.52 -9.46 10.00
CA LYS A 11 -13.57 -9.71 8.55
C LYS A 11 -14.96 -10.14 8.10
N PRO A 12 -15.48 -9.57 6.99
CA PRO A 12 -16.74 -10.02 6.39
C PRO A 12 -16.62 -11.46 5.88
N ARG A 13 -17.71 -12.21 6.01
CA ARG A 13 -17.86 -13.53 5.42
C ARG A 13 -19.29 -13.74 4.94
N LYS A 14 -19.49 -14.64 4.00
CA LYS A 14 -20.81 -14.99 3.48
C LYS A 14 -21.75 -15.37 4.61
N ALA A 15 -22.93 -14.80 4.64
CA ALA A 15 -23.98 -15.13 5.59
C ALA A 15 -24.65 -16.48 5.24
N SER A 16 -25.05 -17.20 6.28
CA SER A 16 -25.94 -18.36 6.21
C SER A 16 -26.69 -18.51 7.53
N MET A 17 -27.83 -19.21 7.55
CA MET A 17 -28.57 -19.44 8.78
C MET A 17 -27.71 -20.18 9.83
N ALA A 18 -26.90 -21.14 9.40
CA ALA A 18 -26.01 -21.88 10.31
C ALA A 18 -24.93 -20.93 10.93
N ALA A 19 -24.33 -20.04 10.11
CA ALA A 19 -23.36 -19.08 10.60
C ALA A 19 -23.99 -18.04 11.53
N TYR A 20 -25.23 -17.61 11.26
CA TYR A 20 -25.98 -16.72 12.14
C TYR A 20 -26.20 -17.32 13.52
N ARG A 21 -26.78 -18.54 13.59
CA ARG A 21 -27.03 -19.24 14.86
C ARG A 21 -25.75 -19.56 15.63
N GLN A 22 -24.68 -19.91 14.90
CA GLN A 22 -23.38 -20.15 15.52
C GLN A 22 -22.83 -18.86 16.18
N LEU A 23 -22.95 -17.71 15.51
CA LEU A 23 -22.52 -16.43 16.06
C LEU A 23 -23.33 -15.98 17.27
N LEU A 24 -24.66 -16.22 17.27
CA LEU A 24 -25.51 -15.93 18.43
C LEU A 24 -25.05 -16.70 19.66
N ALA A 25 -24.69 -17.99 19.49
CA ALA A 25 -24.26 -18.86 20.59
C ALA A 25 -22.83 -18.55 21.06
N GLU A 26 -21.87 -18.41 20.13
CA GLU A 26 -20.44 -18.21 20.46
C GLU A 26 -20.14 -16.85 21.08
N ASN A 27 -20.92 -15.82 20.77
CA ASN A 27 -20.66 -14.44 21.23
C ASN A 27 -21.58 -14.02 22.39
N HIS A 28 -22.28 -14.95 23.03
CA HIS A 28 -23.17 -14.64 24.14
C HIS A 28 -24.13 -13.46 23.88
N VAL A 29 -24.66 -13.40 22.64
CA VAL A 29 -25.42 -12.25 22.13
C VAL A 29 -26.60 -11.91 23.04
N GLU A 30 -27.30 -12.90 23.58
CA GLU A 30 -28.44 -12.68 24.46
C GLU A 30 -28.05 -11.99 25.77
N GLU A 31 -26.94 -12.39 26.39
CA GLU A 31 -26.42 -11.76 27.62
C GLU A 31 -26.01 -10.30 27.37
N ILE A 32 -25.33 -10.04 26.26
CA ILE A 32 -24.93 -8.69 25.87
C ILE A 32 -26.16 -7.81 25.61
N LEU A 33 -27.17 -8.34 24.89
CA LEU A 33 -28.41 -7.60 24.61
C LEU A 33 -29.19 -7.27 25.88
N GLN A 34 -29.25 -8.18 26.85
CA GLN A 34 -29.88 -7.92 28.16
C GLN A 34 -29.16 -6.76 28.86
N ASP A 35 -27.82 -6.77 28.90
CA ASP A 35 -27.04 -5.70 29.53
C ASP A 35 -27.21 -4.35 28.79
N VAL A 36 -27.22 -4.36 27.46
CA VAL A 36 -27.45 -3.16 26.64
C VAL A 36 -28.84 -2.57 26.85
N LYS A 37 -29.89 -3.42 26.88
CA LYS A 37 -31.30 -2.97 26.94
C LYS A 37 -31.75 -2.65 28.37
N GLN A 38 -31.36 -3.45 29.38
CA GLN A 38 -31.80 -3.30 30.75
C GLN A 38 -30.91 -2.33 31.54
N ASN A 39 -29.58 -2.40 31.35
CA ASN A 39 -28.61 -1.61 32.08
C ASN A 39 -28.15 -0.35 31.31
N ASN A 40 -28.67 -0.12 30.11
CA ASN A 40 -28.30 0.95 29.21
C ASN A 40 -26.78 1.03 28.91
N ASN A 41 -26.08 -0.11 28.94
CA ASN A 41 -24.65 -0.23 28.70
C ASN A 41 -24.33 -0.23 27.20
N LEU A 42 -24.48 0.92 26.55
CA LEU A 42 -24.31 1.08 25.10
C LEU A 42 -22.91 0.74 24.58
N SER A 43 -21.89 0.77 25.46
CA SER A 43 -20.51 0.43 25.08
C SER A 43 -20.35 -1.03 24.64
N ARG A 44 -21.14 -1.94 25.23
CA ARG A 44 -21.11 -3.37 24.90
C ARG A 44 -21.70 -3.71 23.54
N LYS A 45 -22.45 -2.81 22.89
CA LYS A 45 -22.91 -3.02 21.51
C LYS A 45 -21.78 -3.42 20.55
N LYS A 46 -20.56 -2.89 20.77
CA LYS A 46 -19.41 -3.19 19.91
C LYS A 46 -18.89 -4.63 20.05
N GLU A 47 -19.30 -5.35 21.08
CA GLU A 47 -18.98 -6.77 21.28
C GLU A 47 -19.88 -7.69 20.44
N LEU A 48 -21.05 -7.19 20.00
CA LEU A 48 -21.99 -7.95 19.18
C LEU A 48 -21.43 -8.23 17.77
N PRO A 49 -21.72 -9.40 17.20
CA PRO A 49 -21.51 -9.65 15.79
C PRO A 49 -22.40 -8.74 14.93
N VAL A 50 -22.04 -8.57 13.67
CA VAL A 50 -22.73 -7.63 12.78
C VAL A 50 -23.19 -8.27 11.48
N TRP A 51 -24.30 -7.77 10.96
CA TRP A 51 -24.77 -7.96 9.60
C TRP A 51 -24.21 -6.85 8.69
N LEU A 52 -24.00 -7.21 7.43
CA LEU A 52 -23.64 -6.30 6.33
C LEU A 52 -24.66 -6.47 5.21
N PRO A 53 -25.88 -5.90 5.39
CA PRO A 53 -27.03 -6.21 4.54
C PRO A 53 -26.88 -5.65 3.11
N LEU A 54 -26.17 -4.55 2.91
CA LEU A 54 -26.03 -3.88 1.63
C LEU A 54 -24.95 -4.49 0.73
N ALA A 55 -24.08 -5.35 1.25
CA ALA A 55 -22.97 -5.98 0.52
C ALA A 55 -23.21 -7.48 0.28
N ALA A 56 -23.12 -7.90 -0.99
CA ALA A 56 -23.09 -9.31 -1.39
C ALA A 56 -21.73 -9.95 -1.12
N CYS A 57 -20.66 -9.21 -1.38
CA CYS A 57 -19.29 -9.58 -1.03
C CYS A 57 -18.40 -8.32 -0.98
N PHE A 58 -17.17 -8.50 -0.48
CA PHE A 58 -16.12 -7.49 -0.52
C PHE A 58 -14.93 -8.07 -1.29
N SER A 59 -14.53 -7.42 -2.39
CA SER A 59 -13.53 -7.93 -3.34
C SER A 59 -12.20 -8.29 -2.67
N ASN A 60 -11.78 -7.51 -1.65
CA ASN A 60 -10.54 -7.73 -0.91
C ASN A 60 -10.73 -8.42 0.44
N GLY A 61 -11.94 -8.91 0.75
CA GLY A 61 -12.25 -9.52 2.03
C GLY A 61 -12.14 -8.56 3.23
N VAL A 62 -12.07 -7.25 2.96
CA VAL A 62 -12.03 -6.17 3.94
C VAL A 62 -13.29 -5.32 3.78
N ARG A 63 -13.89 -4.91 4.89
CA ARG A 63 -15.11 -4.10 4.90
C ARG A 63 -14.79 -2.65 4.54
N LYS A 64 -14.89 -2.35 3.22
CA LYS A 64 -14.78 -1.00 2.67
C LYS A 64 -15.86 -0.80 1.61
N ALA A 65 -16.43 0.41 1.53
CA ALA A 65 -17.50 0.71 0.57
C ALA A 65 -17.06 0.54 -0.89
N GLU A 66 -15.82 0.93 -1.19
CA GLU A 66 -15.18 0.80 -2.51
C GLU A 66 -14.98 -0.64 -2.98
N ASP A 67 -14.88 -1.58 -2.04
CA ASP A 67 -14.68 -3.01 -2.29
C ASP A 67 -16.00 -3.81 -2.26
N ALA A 68 -17.11 -3.17 -1.90
CA ALA A 68 -18.39 -3.82 -1.71
C ALA A 68 -19.15 -3.99 -3.02
N GLN A 69 -19.60 -5.21 -3.31
CA GLN A 69 -20.58 -5.47 -4.36
C GLN A 69 -21.99 -5.39 -3.77
N PRO A 70 -22.92 -4.65 -4.39
CA PRO A 70 -24.27 -4.50 -3.88
C PRO A 70 -24.99 -5.83 -3.73
N SER A 71 -25.69 -6.02 -2.61
CA SER A 71 -26.52 -7.21 -2.35
C SER A 71 -27.85 -7.20 -3.10
N GLY A 72 -28.28 -6.05 -3.61
CA GLY A 72 -29.62 -5.82 -4.12
C GLY A 72 -30.65 -5.45 -3.05
N LEU A 73 -30.20 -5.22 -1.82
CA LEU A 73 -31.06 -4.77 -0.72
C LEU A 73 -30.82 -3.29 -0.40
N PHE A 74 -31.82 -2.66 0.22
CA PHE A 74 -31.64 -1.40 0.95
C PHE A 74 -31.96 -1.61 2.43
N PHE A 75 -31.47 -0.72 3.27
CA PHE A 75 -31.55 -0.81 4.74
C PHE A 75 -32.16 0.47 5.30
N LEU A 76 -33.34 0.38 5.92
CA LEU A 76 -33.98 1.43 6.67
C LEU A 76 -33.66 1.27 8.15
N ASP A 77 -32.93 2.24 8.72
CA ASP A 77 -32.55 2.31 10.14
C ASP A 77 -33.40 3.39 10.83
N ILE A 78 -34.22 2.98 11.79
CA ILE A 78 -35.15 3.84 12.53
C ILE A 78 -34.65 3.89 13.97
N ASP A 79 -34.09 5.03 14.38
CA ASP A 79 -33.51 5.24 15.70
C ASP A 79 -34.54 5.42 16.81
N GLU A 80 -35.78 5.75 16.48
CA GLU A 80 -36.86 5.97 17.45
C GLU A 80 -37.20 4.66 18.18
N LYS A 81 -37.08 4.69 19.51
CA LYS A 81 -37.26 3.51 20.35
C LYS A 81 -38.72 3.17 20.61
N GLY A 82 -39.00 1.86 20.73
CA GLY A 82 -40.31 1.36 21.13
C GLY A 82 -41.37 1.35 20.04
N LEU A 83 -41.03 1.70 18.81
CA LEU A 83 -41.95 1.68 17.67
C LEU A 83 -42.05 0.33 16.99
N THR A 84 -41.16 -0.59 17.26
CA THR A 84 -41.00 -1.86 16.50
C THR A 84 -42.31 -2.64 16.37
N GLU A 85 -43.07 -2.80 17.46
CA GLU A 85 -44.36 -3.56 17.43
C GLU A 85 -45.42 -2.80 16.63
N THR A 86 -45.49 -1.50 16.78
CA THR A 86 -46.47 -0.67 16.05
C THR A 86 -46.17 -0.68 14.56
N LEU A 87 -44.91 -0.56 14.19
CA LEU A 87 -44.45 -0.61 12.80
C LEU A 87 -44.62 -1.99 12.20
N TRP A 88 -44.35 -3.04 12.95
CA TRP A 88 -44.57 -4.42 12.51
C TRP A 88 -46.06 -4.68 12.21
N LYS A 89 -46.95 -4.24 13.09
CA LYS A 89 -48.40 -4.34 12.84
C LYS A 89 -48.81 -3.57 11.58
N LYS A 90 -48.33 -2.34 11.42
CA LYS A 90 -48.60 -1.51 10.20
C LYS A 90 -48.09 -2.23 8.94
N VAL A 91 -46.88 -2.81 8.98
CA VAL A 91 -46.29 -3.55 7.84
C VAL A 91 -47.20 -4.74 7.43
N GLN A 92 -47.80 -5.44 8.42
CA GLN A 92 -48.71 -6.55 8.16
C GLN A 92 -50.08 -6.06 7.69
N ASP A 93 -50.69 -5.08 8.37
CA ASP A 93 -52.04 -4.58 8.06
C ASP A 93 -52.10 -3.92 6.68
N GLU A 94 -51.03 -3.27 6.23
CA GLU A 94 -50.96 -2.59 4.93
C GLU A 94 -50.28 -3.43 3.83
N ASN A 95 -49.95 -4.71 4.11
CA ASN A 95 -49.28 -5.65 3.17
C ASN A 95 -47.97 -5.14 2.60
N LEU A 96 -47.20 -4.37 3.38
CA LEU A 96 -45.93 -3.74 2.93
C LEU A 96 -44.81 -4.77 2.72
N ILE A 97 -44.92 -5.97 3.26
CA ILE A 97 -43.97 -7.07 3.02
C ILE A 97 -43.91 -7.41 1.53
N GLU A 98 -45.07 -7.55 0.88
CA GLU A 98 -45.14 -7.83 -0.56
C GLU A 98 -44.86 -6.61 -1.40
N GLU A 99 -45.39 -5.41 -1.03
CA GLU A 99 -45.20 -4.16 -1.77
C GLU A 99 -43.72 -3.76 -1.88
N PHE A 100 -42.94 -3.91 -0.80
CA PHE A 100 -41.52 -3.52 -0.75
C PHE A 100 -40.57 -4.71 -0.77
N HIS A 101 -41.06 -5.94 -0.83
CA HIS A 101 -40.28 -7.16 -0.70
C HIS A 101 -39.36 -7.12 0.54
N ILE A 102 -39.99 -6.89 1.71
CA ILE A 102 -39.27 -6.82 2.98
C ILE A 102 -38.78 -8.23 3.34
N VAL A 103 -37.46 -8.36 3.54
CA VAL A 103 -36.79 -9.65 3.81
C VAL A 103 -36.27 -9.77 5.25
N TYR A 104 -36.19 -8.66 5.98
CA TYR A 104 -35.78 -8.63 7.37
C TYR A 104 -36.50 -7.51 8.13
N PHE A 105 -37.00 -7.83 9.32
CA PHE A 105 -37.59 -6.87 10.24
C PHE A 105 -37.24 -7.25 11.67
N ALA A 106 -36.60 -6.37 12.41
CA ALA A 106 -36.19 -6.66 13.79
C ALA A 106 -36.10 -5.40 14.67
N GLU A 107 -36.27 -5.57 15.96
CA GLU A 107 -35.87 -4.57 16.93
C GLU A 107 -34.33 -4.52 17.02
N SER A 108 -33.75 -3.34 16.87
CA SER A 108 -32.30 -3.16 16.93
C SER A 108 -31.76 -3.36 18.36
N ALA A 109 -30.43 -3.60 18.45
CA ALA A 109 -29.75 -3.69 19.76
C ALA A 109 -29.91 -2.41 20.61
N GLY A 110 -30.23 -1.27 19.98
CA GLY A 110 -30.49 0.02 20.65
C GLY A 110 -31.95 0.26 21.05
N GLY A 111 -32.88 -0.60 20.63
CA GLY A 111 -34.32 -0.44 20.83
C GLY A 111 -35.05 0.32 19.71
N GLY A 112 -34.35 0.69 18.61
CA GLY A 112 -34.94 1.18 17.37
C GLY A 112 -35.38 0.01 16.47
N THR A 113 -35.60 0.24 15.17
CA THR A 113 -36.08 -0.78 14.23
C THR A 113 -35.21 -0.85 12.99
N HIS A 114 -34.81 -2.06 12.60
CA HIS A 114 -34.10 -2.35 11.37
C HIS A 114 -34.99 -3.06 10.37
N ILE A 115 -35.06 -2.54 9.13
CA ILE A 115 -35.84 -3.14 8.03
C ILE A 115 -34.94 -3.25 6.80
N TRP A 116 -34.86 -4.45 6.21
CA TRP A 116 -34.19 -4.65 4.92
C TRP A 116 -35.22 -5.08 3.89
N ALA A 117 -35.11 -4.49 2.71
CA ALA A 117 -36.02 -4.81 1.62
C ALA A 117 -35.26 -4.78 0.28
N THR A 118 -35.86 -5.39 -0.75
CA THR A 118 -35.27 -5.48 -2.09
C THR A 118 -35.35 -4.15 -2.79
N ARG A 119 -34.28 -3.75 -3.45
CA ARG A 119 -34.20 -2.52 -4.22
C ARG A 119 -35.09 -2.57 -5.47
N SER A 120 -35.68 -1.46 -5.80
CA SER A 120 -36.37 -1.28 -7.09
C SER A 120 -35.32 -1.12 -8.20
N PRO A 121 -35.53 -1.67 -9.40
CA PRO A 121 -34.55 -1.64 -10.49
C PRO A 121 -34.13 -0.22 -10.92
N ASP A 122 -35.06 0.74 -10.88
CA ASP A 122 -34.88 2.07 -11.43
C ASP A 122 -34.71 3.17 -10.36
N SER A 123 -34.45 2.80 -9.08
CA SER A 123 -34.31 3.76 -7.98
C SER A 123 -32.92 3.72 -7.35
N THR A 124 -32.55 4.81 -6.69
CA THR A 124 -31.39 4.87 -5.80
C THR A 124 -31.70 4.23 -4.44
N ILE A 125 -30.67 3.87 -3.65
CA ILE A 125 -30.85 3.37 -2.28
C ILE A 125 -31.61 4.39 -1.43
N GLU A 126 -31.29 5.69 -1.61
CA GLU A 126 -31.91 6.78 -0.86
C GLU A 126 -33.41 6.95 -1.19
N GLU A 127 -33.78 6.85 -2.48
CA GLU A 127 -35.18 6.90 -2.91
C GLU A 127 -36.00 5.72 -2.39
N ASP A 128 -35.42 4.51 -2.36
CA ASP A 128 -36.10 3.33 -1.79
C ASP A 128 -36.30 3.48 -0.27
N ILE A 129 -35.28 3.98 0.46
CA ILE A 129 -35.39 4.29 1.88
C ILE A 129 -36.48 5.34 2.12
N GLN A 130 -36.47 6.44 1.38
CA GLN A 130 -37.42 7.54 1.52
C GLN A 130 -38.86 7.06 1.24
N ARG A 131 -39.05 6.20 0.24
CA ARG A 131 -40.34 5.64 -0.12
C ARG A 131 -40.93 4.78 1.00
N LEU A 132 -40.14 3.85 1.55
CA LEU A 132 -40.57 2.99 2.65
C LEU A 132 -40.78 3.81 3.95
N ALA A 133 -39.86 4.71 4.28
CA ALA A 133 -39.97 5.58 5.47
C ALA A 133 -41.24 6.46 5.42
N SER A 134 -41.56 7.04 4.25
CA SER A 134 -42.78 7.83 4.03
C SER A 134 -44.06 7.00 4.20
N ARG A 135 -44.08 5.75 3.71
CA ARG A 135 -45.20 4.83 3.90
C ARG A 135 -45.39 4.45 5.38
N LEU A 136 -44.30 4.26 6.09
CA LEU A 136 -44.33 3.97 7.54
C LEU A 136 -44.63 5.21 8.38
N GLY A 137 -44.39 6.42 7.88
CA GLY A 137 -44.56 7.68 8.59
C GLY A 137 -43.45 7.91 9.63
N VAL A 138 -42.22 7.50 9.32
CA VAL A 138 -41.05 7.58 10.24
C VAL A 138 -39.92 8.42 9.65
N GLY A 139 -39.09 8.96 10.55
CA GLY A 139 -37.80 9.51 10.16
C GLY A 139 -36.78 8.39 9.90
N TYR A 140 -35.74 8.70 9.13
CA TYR A 140 -34.65 7.74 8.82
C TYR A 140 -33.28 8.39 8.81
N ASP A 141 -32.23 7.59 9.02
CA ASP A 141 -30.84 8.03 8.86
C ASP A 141 -30.45 8.06 7.38
N SER A 142 -30.20 9.26 6.84
CA SER A 142 -29.82 9.46 5.43
C SER A 142 -28.41 8.94 5.10
N HIS A 143 -27.59 8.58 6.10
CA HIS A 143 -26.23 8.08 5.92
C HIS A 143 -26.16 6.55 5.68
N VAL A 144 -27.29 5.85 5.59
CA VAL A 144 -27.36 4.39 5.39
C VAL A 144 -27.18 3.97 3.93
N THR A 145 -26.65 4.81 3.09
CA THR A 145 -26.36 4.53 1.66
C THR A 145 -25.00 3.88 1.44
N ASP A 146 -24.12 3.87 2.46
CA ASP A 146 -22.80 3.25 2.39
C ASP A 146 -22.92 1.70 2.35
N LEU A 147 -22.42 1.08 1.27
CA LEU A 147 -22.46 -0.37 1.07
C LEU A 147 -21.71 -1.17 2.16
N ALA A 148 -20.77 -0.56 2.85
CA ALA A 148 -20.08 -1.15 4.00
C ALA A 148 -20.82 -0.93 5.34
N ARG A 149 -21.99 -0.29 5.34
CA ARG A 149 -22.79 -0.09 6.54
C ARG A 149 -23.15 -1.43 7.18
N CYS A 150 -22.97 -1.52 8.50
CA CYS A 150 -23.36 -2.71 9.26
C CYS A 150 -24.42 -2.37 10.30
N CYS A 151 -25.17 -3.38 10.70
CA CYS A 151 -26.01 -3.33 11.90
C CYS A 151 -25.68 -4.49 12.85
N PHE A 152 -25.82 -4.25 14.13
CA PHE A 152 -25.55 -5.25 15.17
C PHE A 152 -26.59 -6.36 15.11
N MET A 153 -26.14 -7.62 15.24
CA MET A 153 -27.03 -8.78 15.32
C MET A 153 -27.81 -8.75 16.62
N VAL A 154 -29.04 -9.23 16.52
CA VAL A 154 -29.91 -9.46 17.67
C VAL A 154 -30.33 -10.92 17.70
N SER A 155 -30.69 -11.44 18.87
CA SER A 155 -31.18 -12.79 19.01
C SER A 155 -32.58 -12.99 18.35
N GLU A 156 -32.92 -14.21 18.01
CA GLU A 156 -34.12 -14.55 17.26
C GLU A 156 -35.42 -13.99 17.89
N GLN A 157 -35.47 -13.78 19.20
CA GLN A 157 -36.64 -13.21 19.90
C GLN A 157 -36.95 -11.74 19.51
N TYR A 158 -35.95 -10.99 19.04
CA TYR A 158 -36.10 -9.60 18.57
C TYR A 158 -36.38 -9.51 17.06
N VAL A 159 -36.36 -10.65 16.35
CA VAL A 159 -36.58 -10.71 14.91
C VAL A 159 -38.02 -11.06 14.62
N LYS A 160 -38.71 -10.20 13.86
CA LYS A 160 -40.12 -10.43 13.44
C LYS A 160 -40.19 -11.11 12.09
N LEU A 161 -39.25 -10.85 11.20
CA LEU A 161 -39.15 -11.45 9.89
C LEU A 161 -37.66 -11.67 9.53
N LEU A 162 -37.37 -12.86 9.03
CA LEU A 162 -36.09 -13.21 8.44
C LEU A 162 -36.32 -14.16 7.28
N ASP A 163 -36.31 -13.62 6.05
CA ASP A 163 -36.43 -14.42 4.84
C ASP A 163 -35.09 -15.10 4.53
N THR A 164 -35.11 -16.41 4.41
CA THR A 164 -33.88 -17.19 4.15
C THR A 164 -33.32 -17.00 2.76
N SER A 165 -34.07 -16.44 1.83
CA SER A 165 -33.61 -16.08 0.47
C SER A 165 -32.43 -15.12 0.47
N ILE A 166 -32.24 -14.31 1.51
CA ILE A 166 -31.07 -13.44 1.68
C ILE A 166 -29.73 -14.19 1.76
N PHE A 167 -29.75 -15.48 2.04
CA PHE A 167 -28.57 -16.34 2.10
C PHE A 167 -28.24 -16.99 0.74
N GLU A 168 -29.16 -16.92 -0.23
CA GLU A 168 -29.02 -17.49 -1.56
C GLU A 168 -28.47 -16.46 -2.56
N ALA A 169 -27.81 -16.92 -3.63
CA ALA A 169 -27.39 -16.04 -4.70
C ALA A 169 -28.60 -15.64 -5.55
N SER A 170 -28.92 -14.36 -5.64
CA SER A 170 -29.95 -13.87 -6.59
C SER A 170 -29.56 -14.24 -8.02
N PRO A 171 -30.49 -14.71 -8.87
CA PRO A 171 -30.23 -14.82 -10.28
C PRO A 171 -29.94 -13.41 -10.85
N LYS A 172 -28.89 -13.32 -11.68
CA LYS A 172 -28.39 -12.08 -12.28
C LYS A 172 -29.53 -11.29 -12.92
N ALA A 173 -29.72 -10.04 -12.50
CA ALA A 173 -30.48 -9.07 -13.25
C ALA A 173 -29.70 -8.74 -14.54
N SER A 174 -30.28 -9.05 -15.71
CA SER A 174 -29.75 -8.65 -17.02
C SER A 174 -29.98 -7.16 -17.24
N PRO A 175 -29.06 -6.44 -17.89
CA PRO A 175 -29.30 -5.05 -18.28
C PRO A 175 -30.33 -4.99 -19.39
N SER A 176 -31.23 -4.00 -19.33
CA SER A 176 -32.30 -3.72 -20.28
C SER A 176 -31.78 -3.47 -21.69
N PRO A 177 -32.51 -3.91 -22.71
CA PRO A 177 -32.18 -3.65 -24.10
C PRO A 177 -32.70 -2.30 -24.59
N SER A 178 -31.91 -1.60 -25.38
CA SER A 178 -32.33 -0.52 -26.24
C SER A 178 -32.95 -1.08 -27.53
N GLU A 179 -34.07 -0.48 -27.91
CA GLU A 179 -34.94 -0.82 -29.01
C GLU A 179 -34.30 -0.93 -30.40
N GLY A 180 -34.84 -1.84 -31.19
CA GLY A 180 -35.04 -1.61 -32.61
C GLY A 180 -34.71 -2.73 -33.57
N GLY A 181 -35.72 -3.39 -34.13
CA GLY A 181 -35.69 -3.92 -35.49
C GLY A 181 -35.93 -5.41 -35.68
N ASP A 182 -37.13 -5.72 -36.09
CA ASP A 182 -37.67 -7.00 -36.57
C ASP A 182 -36.77 -7.78 -37.57
N VAL A 183 -36.85 -9.09 -37.59
CA VAL A 183 -37.55 -10.00 -38.52
C VAL A 183 -37.01 -11.44 -38.52
N GLN A 184 -37.93 -12.36 -38.20
CA GLN A 184 -38.19 -13.75 -38.64
C GLN A 184 -37.10 -14.84 -38.73
N SER A 185 -37.32 -15.83 -37.89
CA SER A 185 -37.56 -17.29 -38.11
C SER A 185 -36.63 -18.10 -39.00
N HIS A 186 -36.06 -19.20 -38.48
CA HIS A 186 -36.45 -20.60 -38.76
C HIS A 186 -35.71 -21.57 -37.84
N GLU A 187 -36.44 -22.63 -37.50
CA GLU A 187 -36.10 -23.80 -36.70
C GLU A 187 -35.02 -24.66 -37.37
N ASP A 188 -34.13 -25.35 -36.61
CA ASP A 188 -34.28 -26.78 -36.34
C ASP A 188 -33.13 -27.35 -35.48
N GLU A 189 -33.55 -28.24 -34.65
CA GLU A 189 -32.98 -29.23 -33.77
C GLU A 189 -31.51 -29.71 -34.00
N SER A 190 -30.75 -29.83 -32.89
CA SER A 190 -30.42 -31.11 -32.25
C SER A 190 -29.25 -30.98 -31.24
N HIS A 191 -29.49 -31.43 -30.02
CA HIS A 191 -28.45 -31.76 -29.03
C HIS A 191 -27.67 -33.03 -29.41
N PRO A 192 -26.49 -33.37 -28.90
CA PRO A 192 -26.17 -33.41 -27.49
C PRO A 192 -24.70 -33.14 -27.00
N LYS A 193 -24.61 -32.79 -25.73
CA LYS A 193 -23.65 -33.22 -24.67
C LYS A 193 -22.15 -32.94 -24.77
N SER A 194 -21.73 -32.21 -23.74
CA SER A 194 -20.59 -32.41 -22.80
C SER A 194 -19.16 -32.27 -23.32
N GLY A 195 -18.44 -31.43 -22.60
CA GLY A 195 -16.98 -31.42 -22.58
C GLY A 195 -16.39 -30.04 -22.39
N ASN A 196 -16.24 -29.60 -21.12
CA ASN A 196 -15.35 -28.50 -20.78
C ASN A 196 -13.92 -28.87 -21.18
N GLN A 197 -13.48 -28.37 -22.32
CA GLN A 197 -12.07 -28.15 -22.61
C GLN A 197 -11.96 -26.77 -23.20
N THR A 198 -11.32 -25.84 -22.46
CA THR A 198 -10.81 -24.59 -22.97
C THR A 198 -9.74 -24.90 -24.03
N SER A 199 -10.17 -25.19 -25.24
CA SER A 199 -9.29 -25.28 -26.39
C SER A 199 -9.01 -23.87 -26.88
N LEU A 200 -7.72 -23.50 -26.86
CA LEU A 200 -7.18 -22.43 -27.70
C LEU A 200 -7.64 -22.66 -29.14
N PRO A 201 -7.99 -21.61 -29.90
CA PRO A 201 -8.31 -21.78 -31.31
C PRO A 201 -7.09 -22.36 -32.01
N LEU A 202 -7.18 -23.59 -32.47
CA LEU A 202 -6.22 -24.28 -33.34
C LEU A 202 -6.22 -23.57 -34.68
N GLY A 203 -5.52 -22.45 -34.78
CA GLY A 203 -5.05 -21.88 -36.03
C GLY A 203 -3.81 -22.65 -36.47
N GLY A 204 -3.83 -23.15 -37.73
CA GLY A 204 -2.94 -24.11 -38.30
C GLY A 204 -1.44 -23.95 -38.04
N LEU A 205 -0.78 -25.08 -38.08
CA LEU A 205 0.66 -25.34 -38.14
C LEU A 205 1.47 -24.18 -38.77
N GLY A 206 2.34 -23.53 -37.97
CA GLY A 206 3.43 -22.76 -38.52
C GLY A 206 3.73 -21.40 -37.90
N TRP A 207 2.99 -20.91 -36.94
CA TRP A 207 3.27 -19.60 -36.36
C TRP A 207 4.22 -19.73 -35.15
N ALA A 208 5.50 -19.40 -35.43
CA ALA A 208 6.55 -19.41 -34.43
C ALA A 208 7.39 -18.12 -34.56
N TYR A 209 7.94 -17.65 -33.45
CA TYR A 209 8.94 -16.59 -33.44
C TYR A 209 10.30 -17.20 -33.12
N LYS A 210 11.28 -17.08 -34.03
CA LYS A 210 12.63 -17.69 -33.89
C LYS A 210 12.57 -19.18 -33.49
N GLY A 211 11.65 -19.94 -34.07
CA GLY A 211 11.46 -21.36 -33.79
C GLY A 211 10.65 -21.72 -32.55
N ILE A 212 10.20 -20.75 -31.78
CA ILE A 212 9.35 -20.95 -30.59
C ILE A 212 7.89 -20.74 -30.98
N PRO A 213 7.00 -21.72 -30.77
CA PRO A 213 5.56 -21.55 -31.00
C PRO A 213 4.96 -20.41 -30.18
N TYR A 214 4.07 -19.61 -30.78
CA TYR A 214 3.47 -18.44 -30.09
C TYR A 214 2.64 -18.82 -28.88
N ASP A 215 1.99 -19.98 -28.87
CA ASP A 215 1.24 -20.48 -27.71
C ASP A 215 2.14 -20.61 -26.47
N LYS A 216 3.36 -21.11 -26.60
CA LYS A 216 4.35 -21.19 -25.53
C LYS A 216 4.81 -19.81 -25.06
N ILE A 217 5.02 -18.89 -26.00
CA ILE A 217 5.41 -17.52 -25.69
C ILE A 217 4.29 -16.81 -24.93
N VAL A 218 3.04 -16.92 -25.38
CA VAL A 218 1.85 -16.36 -24.76
C VAL A 218 1.69 -16.90 -23.32
N GLN A 219 1.81 -18.22 -23.16
CA GLN A 219 1.68 -18.85 -21.85
C GLN A 219 2.80 -18.41 -20.89
N ALA A 220 4.05 -18.41 -21.33
CA ALA A 220 5.18 -17.97 -20.51
C ALA A 220 5.05 -16.48 -20.13
N LEU A 221 4.58 -15.63 -21.06
CA LEU A 221 4.35 -14.22 -20.78
C LEU A 221 3.19 -14.01 -19.80
N LEU A 222 2.09 -14.77 -19.90
CA LEU A 222 1.00 -14.76 -18.91
C LEU A 222 1.52 -15.06 -17.50
N TRP A 223 2.34 -16.10 -17.37
CA TRP A 223 2.96 -16.46 -16.11
C TRP A 223 3.93 -15.38 -15.61
N LYS A 224 4.76 -14.81 -16.48
CA LYS A 224 5.70 -13.74 -16.13
C LYS A 224 4.98 -12.49 -15.64
N LEU A 225 3.84 -12.15 -16.25
CA LEU A 225 3.01 -11.01 -15.89
C LEU A 225 2.11 -11.29 -14.66
N GLY A 226 2.11 -12.51 -14.12
CA GLY A 226 1.42 -12.87 -12.90
C GLY A 226 -0.04 -13.30 -13.08
N TYR A 227 -0.52 -13.49 -14.32
CA TYR A 227 -1.90 -13.92 -14.60
C TYR A 227 -2.09 -15.45 -14.48
N GLY A 228 -1.01 -16.25 -14.37
CA GLY A 228 -1.07 -17.70 -14.33
C GLY A 228 -1.54 -18.30 -15.65
N ASP A 229 -2.48 -19.27 -15.61
CA ASP A 229 -3.00 -19.91 -16.83
C ASP A 229 -4.02 -19.05 -17.57
N ALA A 230 -4.77 -18.20 -16.84
CA ALA A 230 -5.70 -17.25 -17.41
C ALA A 230 -5.98 -16.09 -16.42
N PRO A 231 -6.28 -14.86 -16.94
CA PRO A 231 -6.68 -13.72 -16.09
C PRO A 231 -8.05 -13.94 -15.44
N ALA A 232 -8.25 -13.36 -14.26
CA ALA A 232 -9.53 -13.40 -13.57
C ALA A 232 -10.64 -12.65 -14.34
N GLU A 233 -11.89 -12.96 -14.05
CA GLU A 233 -13.05 -12.22 -14.57
C GLU A 233 -12.96 -10.76 -14.08
N GLY A 234 -12.97 -9.79 -15.01
CA GLY A 234 -12.73 -8.36 -14.73
C GLY A 234 -11.32 -7.88 -15.07
N GLU A 235 -10.32 -8.76 -15.16
CA GLU A 235 -8.93 -8.41 -15.53
C GLU A 235 -8.62 -8.70 -17.01
N ARG A 236 -9.53 -9.38 -17.71
CA ARG A 236 -9.31 -9.91 -19.06
C ARG A 236 -8.91 -8.83 -20.08
N ASN A 237 -9.58 -7.69 -20.09
CA ASN A 237 -9.26 -6.57 -20.97
C ASN A 237 -7.89 -5.97 -20.67
N MET A 238 -7.51 -5.83 -19.40
CA MET A 238 -6.21 -5.32 -18.99
C MET A 238 -5.10 -6.31 -19.34
N ALA A 239 -5.31 -7.60 -19.10
CA ALA A 239 -4.37 -8.64 -19.48
C ALA A 239 -4.16 -8.67 -20.99
N LEU A 240 -5.25 -8.59 -21.77
CA LEU A 240 -5.20 -8.53 -23.22
C LEU A 240 -4.41 -7.30 -23.72
N TYR A 241 -4.69 -6.12 -23.13
CA TYR A 241 -3.97 -4.90 -23.45
C TYR A 241 -2.47 -5.03 -23.14
N THR A 242 -2.13 -5.52 -21.94
CA THR A 242 -0.75 -5.68 -21.51
C THR A 242 -0.01 -6.71 -22.37
N MET A 243 -0.60 -7.88 -22.61
CA MET A 243 -0.04 -8.91 -23.49
C MET A 243 0.22 -8.37 -24.89
N SER A 244 -0.75 -7.63 -25.46
CA SER A 244 -0.62 -7.02 -26.78
C SER A 244 0.54 -6.04 -26.87
N ARG A 245 0.78 -5.25 -25.82
CA ARG A 245 1.92 -4.32 -25.75
C ARG A 245 3.28 -5.01 -25.79
N TYR A 246 3.40 -6.20 -25.23
CA TYR A 246 4.63 -6.99 -25.26
C TYR A 246 4.77 -7.79 -26.57
N LEU A 247 3.72 -8.46 -27.01
CA LEU A 247 3.75 -9.34 -28.16
C LEU A 247 3.83 -8.60 -29.50
N ARG A 248 3.40 -7.34 -29.58
CA ARG A 248 3.44 -6.54 -30.80
C ARG A 248 4.83 -6.46 -31.45
N PHE A 249 5.91 -6.52 -30.66
CA PHE A 249 7.29 -6.47 -31.13
C PHE A 249 7.72 -7.74 -31.89
N ILE A 250 7.15 -8.87 -31.55
CA ILE A 250 7.42 -10.15 -32.20
C ILE A 250 6.33 -10.54 -33.20
N CYS A 251 5.29 -9.73 -33.31
CA CYS A 251 4.20 -9.86 -34.26
C CYS A 251 4.23 -8.78 -35.35
N ASP A 252 5.33 -8.05 -35.49
CA ASP A 252 5.52 -6.99 -36.49
C ASP A 252 4.49 -5.86 -36.44
N PHE A 253 3.92 -5.62 -35.25
CA PHE A 253 2.82 -4.69 -34.98
C PHE A 253 1.53 -5.01 -35.77
N ASP A 254 1.38 -6.24 -36.23
CA ASP A 254 0.22 -6.73 -37.00
C ASP A 254 -0.92 -7.06 -36.01
N GLU A 255 -2.01 -6.28 -36.09
CA GLU A 255 -3.21 -6.41 -35.25
C GLU A 255 -3.93 -7.75 -35.50
N GLN A 256 -3.94 -8.25 -36.76
CA GLN A 256 -4.59 -9.51 -37.10
C GLN A 256 -3.82 -10.71 -36.56
N LYS A 257 -2.50 -10.63 -36.61
CA LYS A 257 -1.61 -11.64 -36.04
C LYS A 257 -1.77 -11.71 -34.51
N LEU A 258 -1.81 -10.56 -33.84
CA LEU A 258 -2.08 -10.48 -32.39
C LEU A 258 -3.43 -11.06 -32.04
N PHE A 259 -4.47 -10.72 -32.82
CA PHE A 259 -5.81 -11.24 -32.62
C PHE A 259 -5.86 -12.78 -32.73
N ALA A 260 -5.11 -13.36 -33.68
CA ALA A 260 -5.10 -14.79 -33.89
C ALA A 260 -4.32 -15.59 -32.84
N ILE A 261 -3.27 -14.99 -32.20
CA ILE A 261 -2.42 -15.70 -31.23
C ILE A 261 -2.85 -15.47 -29.77
N LEU A 262 -3.59 -14.40 -29.47
CA LEU A 262 -4.00 -14.07 -28.11
C LEU A 262 -5.28 -14.82 -27.72
N PRO A 263 -5.36 -15.40 -26.53
CA PRO A 263 -6.60 -15.96 -26.00
C PRO A 263 -7.62 -14.87 -25.75
N HIS A 264 -8.87 -15.07 -26.16
CA HIS A 264 -9.94 -14.08 -26.01
C HIS A 264 -10.62 -14.10 -24.64
N TRP A 265 -10.45 -15.16 -23.86
CA TRP A 265 -11.04 -15.37 -22.52
C TRP A 265 -12.53 -15.04 -22.39
N GLY A 266 -13.31 -15.25 -23.49
CA GLY A 266 -14.74 -14.98 -23.52
C GLY A 266 -15.13 -13.51 -23.76
N LEU A 267 -14.16 -12.65 -24.12
CA LEU A 267 -14.44 -11.30 -24.63
C LEU A 267 -14.96 -11.40 -26.06
N SER A 268 -15.77 -10.43 -26.48
CA SER A 268 -16.24 -10.37 -27.87
C SER A 268 -15.09 -10.01 -28.83
N ASP A 269 -15.15 -10.48 -30.07
CA ASP A 269 -14.12 -10.17 -31.08
C ASP A 269 -13.93 -8.66 -31.28
N HIS A 270 -15.00 -7.88 -31.14
CA HIS A 270 -14.96 -6.42 -31.22
C HIS A 270 -14.14 -5.82 -30.06
N GLU A 271 -14.35 -6.28 -28.82
CA GLU A 271 -13.59 -5.83 -27.64
C GLU A 271 -12.12 -6.23 -27.75
N VAL A 272 -11.84 -7.47 -28.17
CA VAL A 272 -10.48 -7.97 -28.39
C VAL A 272 -9.76 -7.10 -29.42
N MET A 273 -10.34 -6.87 -30.57
CA MET A 273 -9.73 -6.08 -31.62
C MET A 273 -9.54 -4.61 -31.22
N SER A 274 -10.53 -4.01 -30.54
CA SER A 274 -10.41 -2.64 -30.02
C SER A 274 -9.27 -2.50 -29.01
N THR A 275 -9.13 -3.47 -28.12
CA THR A 275 -8.05 -3.50 -27.10
C THR A 275 -6.68 -3.67 -27.76
N ILE A 276 -6.55 -4.57 -28.73
CA ILE A 276 -5.31 -4.77 -29.51
C ILE A 276 -4.91 -3.48 -30.25
N LYS A 277 -5.84 -2.82 -30.94
CA LYS A 277 -5.58 -1.55 -31.63
C LYS A 277 -5.07 -0.48 -30.70
N SER A 278 -5.70 -0.35 -29.53
CA SER A 278 -5.27 0.59 -28.48
C SER A 278 -3.85 0.28 -28.00
N ALA A 279 -3.52 -1.00 -27.79
CA ALA A 279 -2.20 -1.45 -27.36
C ALA A 279 -1.12 -1.23 -28.43
N VAL A 280 -1.41 -1.55 -29.69
CA VAL A 280 -0.50 -1.35 -30.83
C VAL A 280 -0.21 0.13 -31.05
N GLY A 281 -1.22 0.99 -30.95
CA GLY A 281 -1.12 2.45 -31.09
C GLY A 281 -0.47 3.16 -29.87
N SER A 282 -0.26 2.47 -28.75
CA SER A 282 0.36 3.06 -27.56
C SER A 282 1.84 3.36 -27.76
N VAL A 283 2.45 4.14 -26.85
CA VAL A 283 3.88 4.52 -26.89
C VAL A 283 4.76 3.31 -27.20
N ARG A 284 5.68 3.47 -28.17
CA ARG A 284 6.57 2.41 -28.67
C ARG A 284 7.94 2.58 -28.05
N PRO A 285 8.49 1.58 -27.32
CA PRO A 285 9.91 1.53 -27.01
C PRO A 285 10.75 1.29 -28.28
N ALA A 286 12.06 1.57 -28.19
CA ALA A 286 12.99 1.42 -29.32
C ALA A 286 13.27 -0.05 -29.71
N GLY A 287 12.94 -1.00 -28.82
CA GLY A 287 13.17 -2.42 -29.04
C GLY A 287 12.22 -3.32 -28.24
N ILE A 288 12.48 -4.63 -28.25
CA ILE A 288 11.72 -5.61 -27.49
C ILE A 288 11.91 -5.36 -26.00
N PRO A 289 10.84 -5.20 -25.20
CA PRO A 289 10.94 -4.94 -23.76
C PRO A 289 11.70 -6.05 -23.01
N SER A 290 12.46 -5.71 -21.97
CA SER A 290 13.32 -6.64 -21.22
C SER A 290 12.57 -7.87 -20.70
N GLN A 291 11.38 -7.69 -20.15
CA GLN A 291 10.55 -8.82 -19.69
C GLN A 291 10.19 -9.80 -20.83
N MET A 292 9.97 -9.27 -22.03
CA MET A 292 9.73 -10.10 -23.21
C MET A 292 11.01 -10.81 -23.66
N GLN A 293 12.16 -10.15 -23.57
CA GLN A 293 13.47 -10.77 -23.84
C GLN A 293 13.75 -11.92 -22.87
N GLU A 294 13.47 -11.73 -21.58
CA GLU A 294 13.60 -12.78 -20.56
C GLU A 294 12.68 -13.98 -20.84
N VAL A 295 11.43 -13.74 -21.24
CA VAL A 295 10.51 -14.81 -21.65
C VAL A 295 11.06 -15.57 -22.85
N LEU A 296 11.54 -14.90 -23.88
CA LEU A 296 12.12 -15.52 -25.06
C LEU A 296 13.39 -16.30 -24.72
N ALA A 297 14.27 -15.76 -23.89
CA ALA A 297 15.48 -16.43 -23.43
C ALA A 297 15.17 -17.69 -22.61
N SER A 298 14.18 -17.64 -21.72
CA SER A 298 13.74 -18.80 -20.93
C SER A 298 13.17 -19.94 -21.77
N LEU A 299 12.66 -19.63 -22.97
CA LEU A 299 12.13 -20.59 -23.91
C LEU A 299 13.18 -21.10 -24.95
N GLY A 300 14.45 -20.67 -24.78
CA GLY A 300 15.55 -21.14 -25.64
C GLY A 300 15.63 -20.44 -27.00
N ALA A 301 15.06 -19.25 -27.17
CA ALA A 301 15.35 -18.41 -28.31
C ALA A 301 16.85 -18.12 -28.34
N ALA A 302 17.56 -18.56 -29.36
CA ALA A 302 18.90 -18.07 -29.65
C ALA A 302 18.77 -16.58 -29.99
N MET A 303 18.88 -15.74 -28.97
CA MET A 303 19.04 -14.32 -29.15
C MET A 303 20.51 -14.11 -29.56
N GLU A 304 20.77 -13.54 -30.71
CA GLU A 304 21.93 -12.70 -30.86
C GLU A 304 21.74 -11.55 -29.88
N VAL A 305 22.11 -11.79 -28.63
CA VAL A 305 22.40 -10.78 -27.70
C VAL A 305 23.71 -10.16 -28.25
N GLU A 306 23.64 -9.06 -28.93
CA GLU A 306 24.51 -7.97 -28.55
C GLU A 306 24.14 -7.72 -27.10
N ALA A 307 24.74 -8.51 -26.24
CA ALA A 307 24.90 -8.17 -24.87
C ALA A 307 25.85 -6.94 -24.86
N GLU A 308 25.32 -5.76 -25.02
CA GLU A 308 25.58 -4.78 -24.00
C GLU A 308 25.21 -5.52 -22.73
N LYS A 309 26.21 -6.09 -22.05
CA LYS A 309 26.16 -6.32 -20.64
C LYS A 309 25.54 -5.02 -20.13
N ALA A 310 24.28 -5.08 -19.60
CA ALA A 310 23.88 -4.12 -18.64
C ALA A 310 25.00 -4.25 -17.59
N GLU A 311 25.99 -3.39 -17.68
CA GLU A 311 26.86 -3.10 -16.59
C GLU A 311 25.88 -2.85 -15.46
N GLU A 312 25.96 -3.67 -14.42
CA GLU A 312 25.32 -3.32 -13.15
C GLU A 312 25.58 -1.84 -13.00
N PRO A 313 24.55 -0.99 -12.81
CA PRO A 313 24.79 0.43 -12.73
C PRO A 313 25.85 0.60 -11.68
N MET A 314 27.06 0.85 -12.15
CA MET A 314 28.20 1.07 -11.29
C MET A 314 27.83 2.41 -10.66
N PHE A 315 27.40 2.39 -9.40
CA PHE A 315 27.32 3.60 -8.60
C PHE A 315 28.62 4.33 -8.86
N ALA A 316 28.53 5.61 -9.24
CA ALA A 316 29.74 6.39 -9.40
C ALA A 316 30.58 6.13 -8.16
N PRO A 317 31.78 5.56 -8.30
CA PRO A 317 32.54 5.12 -7.12
C PRO A 317 32.69 6.35 -6.23
N VAL A 318 32.63 6.12 -4.93
CA VAL A 318 32.90 7.12 -3.90
C VAL A 318 34.36 7.63 -4.00
N ASP A 319 35.06 7.28 -5.03
CA ASP A 319 36.43 7.66 -5.37
C ASP A 319 36.58 9.11 -5.89
N GLU A 320 35.48 9.75 -6.27
CA GLU A 320 35.50 11.18 -6.58
C GLU A 320 35.45 12.00 -5.28
N LYS A 321 36.16 13.15 -5.26
CA LYS A 321 36.10 14.08 -4.13
C LYS A 321 34.67 14.54 -3.88
N LEU A 322 34.18 14.29 -2.66
CA LEU A 322 32.85 14.67 -2.22
C LEU A 322 32.82 16.10 -1.66
N PRO A 323 31.65 16.80 -1.67
CA PRO A 323 31.50 18.12 -1.09
C PRO A 323 31.72 18.17 0.43
N GLY A 324 32.64 19.02 0.89
CA GLY A 324 32.81 19.37 2.30
C GLY A 324 32.84 18.20 3.29
N ILE A 325 31.97 18.25 4.30
CA ILE A 325 31.78 17.22 5.35
C ILE A 325 31.59 15.80 4.78
N LEU A 326 30.94 15.68 3.63
CA LEU A 326 30.66 14.35 3.03
C LEU A 326 31.95 13.60 2.71
N GLN A 327 33.02 14.32 2.32
CA GLN A 327 34.34 13.70 2.13
C GLN A 327 34.92 13.18 3.46
N ASP A 328 34.85 14.01 4.50
CA ASP A 328 35.38 13.64 5.81
C ASP A 328 34.64 12.39 6.37
N LEU A 329 33.31 12.31 6.19
CA LEU A 329 32.51 11.15 6.58
C LEU A 329 32.90 9.88 5.80
N ALA A 330 33.01 9.99 4.47
CA ALA A 330 33.39 8.86 3.61
C ALA A 330 34.80 8.33 3.92
N ASP A 331 35.75 9.22 4.28
CA ASP A 331 37.13 8.84 4.61
C ASP A 331 37.26 8.13 5.97
N HIS A 332 36.26 8.30 6.84
CA HIS A 332 36.21 7.63 8.15
C HIS A 332 35.40 6.32 8.12
N ALA A 333 34.59 6.11 7.10
CA ALA A 333 33.82 4.88 6.94
C ALA A 333 34.60 3.81 6.16
N PRO A 334 34.50 2.51 6.55
CA PRO A 334 34.96 1.43 5.70
C PRO A 334 34.21 1.41 4.38
N GLU A 335 34.83 0.87 3.34
CA GLU A 335 34.33 0.95 1.96
C GLU A 335 32.87 0.50 1.84
N GLU A 336 32.51 -0.61 2.48
CA GLU A 336 31.19 -1.22 2.44
C GLU A 336 30.10 -0.37 3.15
N PHE A 337 30.51 0.58 3.99
CA PHE A 337 29.59 1.47 4.75
C PHE A 337 29.54 2.89 4.22
N ARG A 338 30.41 3.26 3.26
CA ARG A 338 30.47 4.65 2.74
C ARG A 338 29.15 5.17 2.23
N GLU A 339 28.45 4.37 1.44
CA GLU A 339 27.11 4.76 0.93
C GLU A 339 26.12 4.99 2.07
N ALA A 340 26.04 4.05 3.00
CA ALA A 340 25.11 4.15 4.12
C ALA A 340 25.40 5.35 5.02
N THR A 341 26.68 5.63 5.26
CA THR A 341 27.16 6.82 5.99
C THR A 341 26.70 8.10 5.29
N LEU A 342 26.96 8.24 3.98
CA LEU A 342 26.50 9.41 3.22
C LEU A 342 24.98 9.55 3.21
N MET A 343 24.25 8.44 3.13
CA MET A 343 22.77 8.46 3.14
C MET A 343 22.22 8.85 4.50
N ALA A 344 22.79 8.32 5.60
CA ALA A 344 22.38 8.65 6.98
C ALA A 344 22.64 10.14 7.29
N ALA A 345 23.73 10.71 6.79
CA ALA A 345 24.08 12.11 7.01
C ALA A 345 23.06 13.08 6.37
N MET A 346 22.43 12.73 5.26
CA MET A 346 21.60 13.69 4.51
C MET A 346 20.41 14.24 5.29
N PRO A 347 19.60 13.44 6.01
CA PRO A 347 18.54 13.97 6.87
C PRO A 347 19.07 14.87 8.01
N MET A 348 20.24 14.57 8.54
CA MET A 348 20.90 15.36 9.58
C MET A 348 21.34 16.72 9.02
N LEU A 349 22.08 16.71 7.91
CA LEU A 349 22.54 17.94 7.23
C LEU A 349 21.35 18.78 6.73
N GLY A 350 20.28 18.14 6.22
CA GLY A 350 19.05 18.82 5.84
C GLY A 350 18.34 19.49 7.02
N THR A 351 18.47 18.91 8.23
CA THR A 351 17.95 19.51 9.47
C THR A 351 18.77 20.72 9.89
N LEU A 352 20.08 20.67 9.71
CA LEU A 352 20.95 21.83 9.96
C LEU A 352 20.66 22.96 8.97
N ALA A 353 20.62 22.68 7.68
CA ALA A 353 20.35 23.65 6.61
C ALA A 353 18.88 24.09 6.51
N THR A 354 18.19 24.15 7.62
CA THR A 354 16.75 24.37 7.70
C THR A 354 16.27 25.71 7.17
N GLY A 355 17.13 26.74 7.13
CA GLY A 355 16.80 28.11 6.67
C GLY A 355 16.74 28.24 5.15
N ILE A 356 17.26 27.26 4.39
CA ILE A 356 17.35 27.34 2.93
C ILE A 356 16.11 26.77 2.25
N ARG A 357 15.67 27.48 1.20
CA ARG A 357 14.64 27.06 0.26
C ARG A 357 15.17 27.19 -1.15
N ALA A 358 15.08 26.13 -1.94
CA ALA A 358 15.55 26.14 -3.33
C ALA A 358 14.39 25.90 -4.29
N LYS A 359 14.40 26.65 -5.40
CA LYS A 359 13.40 26.54 -6.44
C LYS A 359 13.69 25.35 -7.35
N TYR A 360 12.77 24.36 -7.33
CA TYR A 360 12.85 23.22 -8.23
C TYR A 360 12.30 23.57 -9.62
N ARG A 361 12.57 22.73 -10.63
CA ARG A 361 12.12 22.92 -12.03
C ARG A 361 10.61 23.13 -12.21
N ASP A 362 9.77 22.66 -11.26
CA ASP A 362 8.31 22.90 -11.27
C ASP A 362 7.91 24.25 -10.68
N GLY A 363 8.88 25.10 -10.35
CA GLY A 363 8.71 26.44 -9.79
C GLY A 363 8.41 26.46 -8.28
N LYS A 364 8.32 25.31 -7.61
CA LYS A 364 8.06 25.24 -6.17
C LYS A 364 9.33 25.31 -5.36
N LEU A 365 9.23 26.00 -4.23
CA LEU A 365 10.29 26.02 -3.23
C LEU A 365 10.33 24.67 -2.49
N ASN A 366 11.50 24.09 -2.42
CA ASN A 366 11.80 22.86 -1.72
C ASN A 366 12.85 23.10 -0.65
N SER A 367 12.74 22.34 0.43
CA SER A 367 13.70 22.24 1.51
C SER A 367 14.41 20.88 1.45
N ALA A 368 15.57 20.74 2.06
CA ALA A 368 16.31 19.49 2.14
C ALA A 368 15.66 18.52 3.15
N SER A 369 14.50 17.96 2.77
CA SER A 369 13.73 17.01 3.56
C SER A 369 13.90 15.59 3.03
N PHE A 370 14.35 14.66 3.88
CA PHE A 370 14.65 13.28 3.52
C PHE A 370 14.01 12.29 4.52
N ILE A 371 13.66 11.13 4.04
CA ILE A 371 13.30 9.96 4.84
C ILE A 371 14.24 8.84 4.40
N VAL A 372 15.22 8.49 5.23
CA VAL A 372 16.21 7.45 4.95
C VAL A 372 15.89 6.20 5.73
N ASP A 373 15.91 5.04 5.06
CA ASP A 373 15.72 3.72 5.65
C ASP A 373 16.97 2.87 5.43
N ILE A 374 17.63 2.48 6.54
CA ILE A 374 18.85 1.67 6.52
C ILE A 374 18.46 0.22 6.82
N GLU A 375 18.41 -0.59 5.78
CA GLU A 375 18.13 -2.02 5.89
C GLU A 375 19.43 -2.80 6.13
N ALA A 376 19.49 -3.54 7.22
CA ALA A 376 20.61 -4.40 7.52
C ALA A 376 20.22 -5.65 8.33
N PRO A 377 20.87 -6.81 8.11
CA PRO A 377 20.73 -7.95 8.99
C PRO A 377 21.04 -7.62 10.46
N GLN A 378 20.72 -8.53 11.36
CA GLN A 378 21.10 -8.36 12.77
C GLN A 378 22.63 -8.40 12.93
N ALA A 379 23.15 -7.60 13.86
CA ALA A 379 24.58 -7.52 14.18
C ALA A 379 25.50 -7.04 13.03
N THR A 380 24.98 -6.32 12.05
CA THR A 380 25.75 -5.78 10.91
C THR A 380 26.55 -4.51 11.26
N GLY A 381 26.40 -3.94 12.46
CA GLY A 381 27.13 -2.71 12.85
C GLY A 381 26.38 -1.41 12.56
N LYS A 382 25.05 -1.40 12.54
CA LYS A 382 24.20 -0.20 12.34
C LYS A 382 24.45 0.95 13.32
N SER A 383 25.17 0.69 14.42
CA SER A 383 25.54 1.68 15.44
C SER A 383 26.45 2.81 14.94
N PHE A 384 26.98 2.74 13.70
CA PHE A 384 27.68 3.87 13.12
C PHE A 384 26.79 5.11 13.02
N VAL A 385 25.48 4.93 12.81
CA VAL A 385 24.51 6.03 12.75
C VAL A 385 24.40 6.77 14.08
N ASP A 386 24.56 6.08 15.22
CA ASP A 386 24.57 6.71 16.54
C ASP A 386 25.72 7.72 16.64
N ASN A 387 26.94 7.31 16.23
CA ASN A 387 28.14 8.17 16.25
C ASN A 387 27.98 9.36 15.29
N GLU A 388 27.42 9.11 14.12
CA GLU A 388 27.14 10.17 13.12
C GLU A 388 26.10 11.16 13.61
N PHE A 389 25.06 10.67 14.27
CA PHE A 389 24.03 11.50 14.91
C PHE A 389 24.63 12.39 15.99
N GLU A 390 25.44 11.84 16.90
CA GLU A 390 26.09 12.62 17.95
C GLU A 390 27.04 13.67 17.38
N LEU A 391 27.78 13.35 16.32
CA LEU A 391 28.73 14.25 15.70
C LEU A 391 28.05 15.41 14.94
N LEU A 392 27.13 15.08 14.03
CA LEU A 392 26.52 16.05 13.14
C LEU A 392 25.42 16.88 13.82
N MET A 393 24.63 16.26 14.71
CA MET A 393 23.51 16.90 15.37
C MET A 393 23.89 17.58 16.70
N ASP A 394 25.17 17.55 17.13
CA ASP A 394 25.66 18.19 18.35
C ASP A 394 25.12 19.63 18.55
N PRO A 395 25.08 20.52 17.55
CA PRO A 395 24.54 21.87 17.75
C PRO A 395 23.04 21.88 18.07
N ILE A 396 22.26 20.98 17.48
CA ILE A 396 20.82 20.89 17.73
C ILE A 396 20.57 20.21 19.08
N ILE A 397 21.31 19.14 19.41
CA ILE A 397 21.23 18.46 20.71
C ILE A 397 21.41 19.48 21.85
N LYS A 398 22.44 20.32 21.78
CA LYS A 398 22.71 21.36 22.79
C LYS A 398 21.60 22.42 22.85
N GLN A 399 21.03 22.81 21.72
CA GLN A 399 19.89 23.73 21.70
C GLN A 399 18.67 23.09 22.35
N ASP A 400 18.37 21.86 22.01
CA ASP A 400 17.21 21.12 22.54
C ASP A 400 17.34 20.86 24.03
N GLU A 401 18.55 20.60 24.56
CA GLU A 401 18.79 20.47 26.01
C GLU A 401 18.35 21.72 26.80
N VAL A 402 18.67 22.90 26.28
CA VAL A 402 18.22 24.17 26.90
C VAL A 402 16.71 24.32 26.86
N GLU A 403 16.11 23.97 25.74
CA GLU A 403 14.65 24.04 25.55
C GLU A 403 13.91 23.00 26.44
N TRP A 404 14.46 21.77 26.58
CA TRP A 404 13.95 20.77 27.51
C TRP A 404 13.96 21.25 28.96
N GLN A 405 15.01 21.92 29.40
CA GLN A 405 15.07 22.50 30.77
C GLN A 405 13.94 23.51 31.01
N LYS A 406 13.61 24.38 30.04
CA LYS A 406 12.49 25.31 30.13
C LYS A 406 11.15 24.55 30.22
N GLU A 407 10.94 23.53 29.43
CA GLU A 407 9.71 22.75 29.44
C GLU A 407 9.54 21.94 30.75
N MET A 408 10.63 21.38 31.27
CA MET A 408 10.62 20.69 32.54
C MET A 408 10.29 21.65 33.69
N ALA A 409 10.87 22.85 33.71
CA ALA A 409 10.58 23.90 34.70
C ALA A 409 9.11 24.32 34.62
N TYR A 410 8.56 24.54 33.42
CA TYR A 410 7.15 24.83 33.19
C TYR A 410 6.25 23.71 33.72
N SER A 411 6.56 22.46 33.40
CA SER A 411 5.79 21.29 33.82
C SER A 411 5.77 21.15 35.35
N LEU A 412 6.89 21.43 36.01
CA LEU A 412 7.01 21.40 37.48
C LEU A 412 6.20 22.52 38.15
N ALA A 413 6.31 23.76 37.62
CA ALA A 413 5.56 24.91 38.11
C ALA A 413 4.05 24.68 37.96
N LYS A 414 3.59 24.15 36.85
CA LYS A 414 2.18 23.80 36.62
C LYS A 414 1.68 22.72 37.60
N LYS A 415 2.48 21.67 37.84
CA LYS A 415 2.17 20.65 38.86
C LYS A 415 2.05 21.23 40.26
N ASN A 416 2.80 22.29 40.58
CA ASN A 416 2.75 22.98 41.85
C ASN A 416 1.61 24.04 41.93
N GLY A 417 0.73 24.11 40.94
CA GLY A 417 -0.41 25.01 40.89
C GLY A 417 -0.05 26.48 40.59
N GLN A 418 1.14 26.75 40.06
CA GLN A 418 1.56 28.07 39.63
C GLN A 418 0.97 28.41 38.26
N GLU A 419 0.45 29.61 38.11
CA GLU A 419 0.08 30.15 36.80
C GLU A 419 1.36 30.61 36.09
N VAL A 420 1.78 29.85 35.08
CA VAL A 420 2.96 30.12 34.24
C VAL A 420 2.58 30.01 32.77
N GLU A 421 3.14 30.88 31.96
CA GLU A 421 2.96 30.82 30.51
C GLU A 421 3.74 29.64 29.91
N ASN A 422 3.16 29.01 28.85
CA ASN A 422 3.82 27.96 28.13
C ASN A 422 5.06 28.54 27.39
N PRO A 423 6.28 28.00 27.60
CA PRO A 423 7.49 28.50 26.95
C PRO A 423 7.52 28.28 25.47
N CYS A 424 6.62 27.48 24.89
CA CYS A 424 6.58 27.10 23.46
C CYS A 424 7.95 26.66 22.98
N SER A 425 8.56 25.74 23.72
CA SER A 425 9.95 25.30 23.56
C SER A 425 10.20 24.71 22.17
N CYS A 426 11.21 25.24 21.48
CA CYS A 426 11.60 24.81 20.15
C CYS A 426 12.50 23.58 20.22
N ILE A 427 11.93 22.41 20.53
CA ILE A 427 12.60 21.13 20.55
C ILE A 427 12.46 20.49 19.17
N ARG A 428 13.57 20.21 18.50
CA ARG A 428 13.62 19.78 17.10
C ARG A 428 13.88 18.28 16.95
N ILE A 429 14.59 17.67 17.87
CA ILE A 429 14.79 16.21 17.89
C ILE A 429 13.62 15.59 18.65
N ILE A 430 12.84 14.76 17.94
CA ILE A 430 11.60 14.19 18.48
C ILE A 430 11.63 12.67 18.45
N GLU A 431 10.96 12.06 19.43
CA GLU A 431 10.93 10.63 19.62
C GLU A 431 10.21 9.90 18.47
N PRO A 432 10.68 8.70 18.05
CA PRO A 432 10.07 7.93 16.96
C PRO A 432 8.59 7.58 17.20
N ASN A 433 8.20 7.41 18.46
CA ASN A 433 6.84 7.04 18.87
C ASN A 433 5.92 8.23 19.13
N ILE A 434 6.34 9.45 18.82
CA ILE A 434 5.52 10.66 19.02
C ILE A 434 4.13 10.54 18.39
N GLY A 435 3.09 10.99 19.08
CA GLY A 435 1.73 11.06 18.54
C GLY A 435 1.55 12.24 17.57
N VAL A 436 0.60 12.14 16.64
CA VAL A 436 0.37 13.17 15.60
C VAL A 436 0.11 14.56 16.20
N SER A 437 -0.71 14.69 17.25
CA SER A 437 -0.98 15.99 17.89
C SER A 437 0.27 16.62 18.49
N ALA A 438 1.10 15.83 19.20
CA ALA A 438 2.35 16.30 19.77
C ALA A 438 3.37 16.67 18.67
N PHE A 439 3.42 15.91 17.59
CA PHE A 439 4.24 16.24 16.42
C PHE A 439 3.85 17.61 15.85
N LEU A 440 2.55 17.87 15.66
CA LEU A 440 2.06 19.15 15.12
C LEU A 440 2.37 20.32 16.06
N GLU A 441 2.29 20.11 17.36
CA GLU A 441 2.67 21.11 18.36
C GLU A 441 4.16 21.41 18.31
N ARG A 442 5.03 20.38 18.21
CA ARG A 442 6.48 20.57 18.01
C ARG A 442 6.77 21.30 16.70
N ALA A 443 6.08 20.97 15.60
CA ALA A 443 6.23 21.66 14.32
C ALA A 443 5.81 23.13 14.40
N LEU A 444 4.78 23.46 15.18
CA LEU A 444 4.37 24.85 15.43
C LEU A 444 5.47 25.62 16.17
N TYR A 445 6.00 25.03 17.26
CA TYR A 445 7.04 25.69 18.07
C TYR A 445 8.39 25.77 17.35
N ALA A 446 8.64 24.87 16.40
CA ALA A 446 9.83 24.92 15.53
C ALA A 446 9.82 26.10 14.53
N LYS A 447 8.67 26.81 14.33
CA LYS A 447 8.56 28.03 13.52
C LYS A 447 9.13 27.91 12.12
N GLY A 448 8.81 26.80 11.42
CA GLY A 448 9.28 26.52 10.05
C GLY A 448 10.67 25.90 9.96
N LYS A 449 11.29 25.54 11.08
CA LYS A 449 12.50 24.71 11.11
C LYS A 449 12.15 23.23 11.00
N HIS A 450 13.09 22.42 10.48
CA HIS A 450 12.91 20.96 10.43
C HIS A 450 12.90 20.37 11.83
N LEU A 451 11.92 19.47 12.05
CA LEU A 451 12.00 18.45 13.08
C LEU A 451 12.85 17.28 12.55
N PHE A 452 13.43 16.53 13.45
CA PHE A 452 14.27 15.37 13.14
C PHE A 452 13.92 14.18 14.03
N THR A 453 13.93 12.97 13.45
CA THR A 453 13.82 11.72 14.20
C THR A 453 14.93 10.76 13.78
N TYR A 454 15.62 10.20 14.75
CA TYR A 454 16.43 9.02 14.58
C TYR A 454 15.72 7.82 15.23
N ALA A 455 15.44 6.78 14.45
CA ALA A 455 14.81 5.55 14.90
C ALA A 455 15.82 4.38 14.71
N PRO A 456 16.61 4.00 15.73
CA PRO A 456 17.57 2.90 15.63
C PRO A 456 16.88 1.56 15.35
N GLU A 457 15.59 1.46 15.67
CA GLU A 457 14.73 0.32 15.35
C GLU A 457 13.42 0.83 14.75
N ILE A 458 13.12 0.50 13.51
CA ILE A 458 11.93 0.94 12.78
C ILE A 458 10.62 0.58 13.50
N GLU A 459 10.61 -0.50 14.29
CA GLU A 459 9.45 -0.90 15.08
C GLU A 459 9.05 0.13 16.15
N THR A 460 9.99 0.98 16.58
CA THR A 460 9.68 2.05 17.55
C THR A 460 8.70 3.07 16.99
N VAL A 461 8.75 3.31 15.67
CA VAL A 461 7.82 4.19 14.95
C VAL A 461 6.39 3.63 14.98
N LEU A 462 6.25 2.30 15.08
CA LEU A 462 4.96 1.58 15.05
C LEU A 462 4.31 1.39 16.43
N LYS A 463 5.08 1.48 17.54
CA LYS A 463 4.63 1.05 18.89
C LYS A 463 3.32 1.69 19.39
N ASN A 464 2.95 2.87 18.91
CA ASN A 464 1.72 3.57 19.34
C ASN A 464 0.59 3.53 18.30
N ASN A 465 0.69 2.69 17.26
CA ASN A 465 -0.23 2.70 16.14
C ASN A 465 -1.26 1.56 16.21
N LYS A 466 -2.16 1.59 17.19
CA LYS A 466 -3.34 0.72 17.22
C LYS A 466 -4.49 1.39 16.47
N GLY A 467 -5.00 0.75 15.40
CA GLY A 467 -6.10 1.27 14.61
C GLY A 467 -5.71 2.40 13.64
N GLY A 468 -6.63 3.28 13.28
CA GLY A 468 -6.45 4.34 12.27
C GLY A 468 -5.29 5.34 12.47
N ALA A 469 -4.60 5.30 13.62
CA ALA A 469 -3.44 6.16 13.91
C ALA A 469 -2.26 5.93 12.95
N TRP A 470 -2.12 4.75 12.34
CA TRP A 470 -1.07 4.49 11.36
C TRP A 470 -1.31 5.22 10.03
N THR A 471 -2.55 5.25 9.55
CA THR A 471 -2.91 5.98 8.34
C THR A 471 -2.60 7.47 8.49
N GLU A 472 -2.93 8.07 9.65
CA GLU A 472 -2.60 9.46 9.94
C GLU A 472 -1.10 9.73 9.93
N LYS A 473 -0.25 8.84 10.49
CA LYS A 473 1.21 9.00 10.46
C LYS A 473 1.79 8.87 9.05
N ASN A 474 1.29 7.93 8.25
CA ASN A 474 1.70 7.79 6.85
C ASN A 474 1.40 9.07 6.06
N ASP A 475 0.20 9.62 6.22
CA ASP A 475 -0.17 10.90 5.62
C ASP A 475 0.71 12.05 6.10
N LEU A 476 1.01 12.08 7.39
CA LEU A 476 1.90 13.08 7.98
C LEU A 476 3.31 13.00 7.35
N PHE A 477 3.90 11.82 7.24
CA PHE A 477 5.23 11.64 6.64
C PHE A 477 5.25 12.07 5.17
N ARG A 478 4.20 11.73 4.41
CA ARG A 478 4.08 12.15 3.00
C ARG A 478 3.98 13.67 2.85
N LEU A 479 3.17 14.33 3.69
CA LEU A 479 3.02 15.79 3.67
C LEU A 479 4.28 16.50 4.14
N ALA A 480 4.94 15.95 5.17
CA ALA A 480 6.18 16.49 5.70
C ALA A 480 7.31 16.39 4.67
N TYR A 481 7.46 15.26 3.98
CA TYR A 481 8.39 15.13 2.86
C TYR A 481 8.09 16.16 1.75
N ASP A 482 6.83 16.38 1.41
CA ASP A 482 6.43 17.36 0.37
C ASP A 482 6.44 18.81 0.87
N ASN A 483 6.88 19.10 2.09
CA ASN A 483 6.87 20.41 2.75
C ASN A 483 5.48 21.08 2.70
N LYS A 484 4.43 20.29 2.94
CA LYS A 484 3.04 20.74 2.85
C LYS A 484 2.45 21.05 4.23
N PRO A 485 1.41 21.91 4.29
CA PRO A 485 0.72 22.16 5.52
C PRO A 485 -0.16 21.00 5.95
N TRP A 486 -0.23 20.76 7.26
CA TRP A 486 -1.24 19.92 7.92
C TRP A 486 -2.06 20.76 8.89
N GLY A 487 -3.34 20.52 8.94
CA GLY A 487 -4.26 21.15 9.90
C GLY A 487 -5.01 20.11 10.70
N GLN A 488 -5.22 20.38 11.96
CA GLN A 488 -6.04 19.58 12.85
C GLN A 488 -6.97 20.48 13.67
N HIS A 489 -8.24 20.12 13.78
CA HIS A 489 -9.22 20.77 14.63
C HIS A 489 -9.75 19.76 15.64
N ARG A 490 -9.51 20.03 16.94
CA ARG A 490 -10.02 19.21 18.04
C ARG A 490 -10.76 20.10 19.05
N ILE A 491 -11.83 19.54 19.63
CA ILE A 491 -12.68 20.25 20.60
C ILE A 491 -12.06 20.20 22.00
N SER A 492 -11.17 19.25 22.28
CA SER A 492 -10.51 19.13 23.60
C SER A 492 -9.56 20.31 23.86
N LYS A 493 -9.64 20.90 25.06
CA LYS A 493 -8.82 22.04 25.46
C LYS A 493 -7.30 21.74 25.50
N ASP A 494 -6.94 20.47 25.67
CA ASP A 494 -5.54 20.02 25.78
C ASP A 494 -4.97 19.46 24.49
N SER A 495 -5.68 19.58 23.35
CA SER A 495 -5.23 19.08 22.05
C SER A 495 -4.85 20.20 21.11
N PHE A 496 -3.78 19.99 20.34
CA PHE A 496 -3.42 20.90 19.28
C PHE A 496 -4.59 21.13 18.31
N SER A 497 -4.87 22.39 18.03
CA SER A 497 -5.82 22.83 17.00
C SER A 497 -5.19 23.96 16.21
N GLY A 498 -4.93 23.75 14.93
CA GLY A 498 -4.25 24.73 14.08
C GLY A 498 -3.77 24.13 12.77
N LYS A 499 -3.06 24.94 11.99
CA LYS A 499 -2.45 24.54 10.71
C LYS A 499 -0.99 24.96 10.70
N VAL A 500 -0.09 24.02 10.35
CA VAL A 500 1.36 24.26 10.30
C VAL A 500 1.96 23.62 9.07
N THR A 501 2.91 24.28 8.42
CA THR A 501 3.71 23.68 7.33
C THR A 501 4.75 22.75 7.94
N LEU A 502 4.81 21.53 7.43
CA LEU A 502 5.68 20.49 7.97
C LEU A 502 7.04 20.50 7.25
N TYR A 503 8.10 20.57 8.05
CA TYR A 503 9.47 20.32 7.63
C TYR A 503 10.04 19.23 8.52
N TYR A 504 10.47 18.13 7.91
CA TYR A 504 10.83 16.95 8.68
C TYR A 504 11.87 16.10 7.97
N ASN A 505 12.81 15.63 8.76
CA ASN A 505 13.85 14.70 8.36
C ASN A 505 13.83 13.46 9.27
N MET A 506 14.16 12.30 8.71
CA MET A 506 14.12 11.04 9.44
C MET A 506 15.17 10.06 8.96
N VAL A 507 15.85 9.41 9.92
CA VAL A 507 16.66 8.22 9.70
C VAL A 507 16.05 7.07 10.47
N MET A 508 15.81 5.97 9.79
CA MET A 508 15.31 4.73 10.38
C MET A 508 16.29 3.60 10.09
N CYS A 509 16.44 2.70 11.06
CA CYS A 509 17.21 1.47 10.86
C CYS A 509 16.31 0.27 11.13
N GLY A 510 16.45 -0.78 10.34
CA GLY A 510 15.68 -2.00 10.54
C GLY A 510 16.31 -3.21 9.89
N THR A 511 15.76 -4.38 10.20
CA THR A 511 16.06 -5.58 9.40
C THR A 511 15.21 -5.56 8.14
N PRO A 512 15.66 -6.15 7.01
CA PRO A 512 14.94 -6.09 5.74
C PRO A 512 13.47 -6.48 5.84
N ASN A 513 13.15 -7.51 6.63
CA ASN A 513 11.76 -7.96 6.81
C ASN A 513 10.90 -6.95 7.57
N LYS A 514 11.48 -6.20 8.52
CA LYS A 514 10.76 -5.18 9.30
C LYS A 514 10.54 -3.92 8.46
N CYS A 515 11.56 -3.49 7.72
CA CYS A 515 11.43 -2.37 6.79
C CYS A 515 10.39 -2.67 5.70
N ARG A 516 10.44 -3.86 5.08
CA ARG A 516 9.44 -4.28 4.07
C ARG A 516 8.03 -4.40 4.64
N ALA A 517 7.88 -4.79 5.91
CA ALA A 517 6.58 -4.81 6.58
C ALA A 517 6.07 -3.40 6.89
N PHE A 518 6.96 -2.47 7.23
CA PHE A 518 6.63 -1.06 7.47
C PHE A 518 6.15 -0.38 6.19
N PHE A 519 6.82 -0.63 5.07
CA PHE A 519 6.47 -0.13 3.74
C PHE A 519 5.61 -1.11 2.94
N ALA A 520 4.78 -1.92 3.61
CA ALA A 520 4.00 -2.97 2.94
C ALA A 520 3.00 -2.44 1.91
N ASP A 521 2.46 -1.24 2.15
CA ASP A 521 1.52 -0.57 1.24
C ASP A 521 2.28 0.26 0.19
N ALA A 522 2.56 -0.36 -0.95
CA ALA A 522 3.26 0.31 -2.05
C ALA A 522 2.40 1.39 -2.75
N GLU A 523 1.06 1.35 -2.61
CA GLU A 523 0.15 2.36 -3.17
C GLU A 523 0.06 3.61 -2.29
N SER A 524 0.43 3.53 -1.02
CA SER A 524 0.37 4.67 -0.08
C SER A 524 1.19 5.89 -0.52
N GLY A 525 2.08 5.73 -1.50
CA GLY A 525 2.98 6.77 -2.01
C GLY A 525 4.11 7.14 -1.03
N LEU A 526 4.23 6.50 0.15
CA LEU A 526 5.37 6.70 1.05
C LEU A 526 6.63 6.05 0.49
N VAL A 527 6.50 4.85 -0.09
CA VAL A 527 7.61 4.10 -0.71
C VAL A 527 8.41 4.95 -1.71
N SER A 528 7.73 5.72 -2.55
CA SER A 528 8.41 6.60 -3.53
C SER A 528 9.14 7.78 -2.90
N ARG A 529 8.94 8.06 -1.62
CA ARG A 529 9.54 9.19 -0.88
C ARG A 529 10.68 8.78 0.03
N VAL A 530 10.80 7.50 0.30
CA VAL A 530 11.87 6.94 1.13
C VAL A 530 13.12 6.75 0.28
N THR A 531 14.27 7.04 0.85
CA THR A 531 15.59 6.72 0.29
C THR A 531 16.13 5.53 1.06
N PRO A 532 15.96 4.30 0.56
CA PRO A 532 16.51 3.13 1.21
C PRO A 532 17.99 2.96 0.90
N VAL A 533 18.69 2.30 1.80
CA VAL A 533 20.06 1.80 1.60
C VAL A 533 20.16 0.43 2.27
N VAL A 534 20.82 -0.50 1.59
CA VAL A 534 20.99 -1.87 2.11
C VAL A 534 22.45 -2.08 2.47
N LEU A 535 22.71 -2.40 3.74
CA LEU A 535 24.04 -2.78 4.17
C LEU A 535 24.36 -4.23 3.74
N PRO A 536 25.63 -4.53 3.45
CA PRO A 536 26.04 -5.87 3.06
C PRO A 536 25.79 -6.89 4.20
N ASP A 537 25.69 -8.16 3.84
CA ASP A 537 25.64 -9.24 4.82
C ASP A 537 27.04 -9.47 5.40
N MET A 538 27.18 -9.23 6.71
CA MET A 538 28.44 -9.35 7.44
C MET A 538 28.58 -10.69 8.16
N VAL A 539 27.74 -11.68 7.85
CA VAL A 539 27.84 -13.01 8.48
C VAL A 539 29.20 -13.66 8.13
N GLY A 540 30.02 -13.94 9.15
CA GLY A 540 31.35 -14.47 8.99
C GLY A 540 32.43 -13.46 8.59
N ALA A 541 32.08 -12.21 8.33
CA ALA A 541 33.04 -11.14 8.08
C ALA A 541 33.62 -10.60 9.41
N ARG A 542 34.74 -9.88 9.31
CA ARG A 542 35.26 -9.11 10.45
C ARG A 542 34.35 -7.94 10.75
N MET A 543 34.31 -7.52 12.02
CA MET A 543 33.61 -6.29 12.39
C MET A 543 34.15 -5.11 11.57
N PRO A 544 33.26 -4.25 11.01
CA PRO A 544 33.73 -3.07 10.27
C PRO A 544 34.47 -2.13 11.19
N GLU A 545 35.64 -1.68 10.74
CA GLU A 545 36.46 -0.74 11.49
C GLU A 545 36.32 0.68 10.90
N PHE A 546 35.59 1.52 11.61
CA PHE A 546 35.52 2.94 11.34
C PHE A 546 36.77 3.64 11.86
N LYS A 547 37.35 4.54 11.06
CA LYS A 547 38.49 5.33 11.49
C LYS A 547 38.07 6.28 12.62
N ALA A 548 38.84 6.30 13.71
CA ALA A 548 38.57 7.19 14.82
C ALA A 548 38.76 8.66 14.42
N TRP A 549 37.85 9.51 14.85
CA TRP A 549 37.96 10.95 14.68
C TRP A 549 39.03 11.53 15.62
N THR A 550 39.88 12.41 15.09
CA THR A 550 40.70 13.25 15.94
C THR A 550 39.90 14.46 16.42
N LYS A 551 40.31 15.07 17.54
CA LYS A 551 39.62 16.28 18.06
C LYS A 551 39.56 17.41 17.04
N ASP A 552 40.61 17.61 16.27
CA ASP A 552 40.68 18.68 15.27
C ASP A 552 39.71 18.39 14.10
N GLU A 553 39.56 17.15 13.68
CA GLU A 553 38.59 16.71 12.66
C GLU A 553 37.16 16.89 13.16
N GLU A 554 36.85 16.43 14.38
CA GLU A 554 35.54 16.65 15.00
C GLU A 554 35.17 18.16 15.08
N GLU A 555 36.10 18.98 15.56
CA GLU A 555 35.85 20.42 15.63
C GLU A 555 35.70 21.09 14.25
N LYS A 556 36.39 20.58 13.23
CA LYS A 556 36.20 21.00 11.83
C LYS A 556 34.78 20.68 11.36
N VAL A 557 34.33 19.45 11.57
CA VAL A 557 32.96 19.02 11.19
C VAL A 557 31.92 19.84 11.95
N LYS A 558 32.05 19.98 13.26
CA LYS A 558 31.11 20.77 14.11
C LYS A 558 31.03 22.23 13.67
N ARG A 559 32.14 22.86 13.28
CA ARG A 559 32.12 24.22 12.71
C ARG A 559 31.37 24.30 11.41
N GLN A 560 31.54 23.33 10.50
CA GLN A 560 30.79 23.30 9.25
C GLN A 560 29.28 23.08 9.50
N CYS A 561 28.91 22.24 10.50
CA CYS A 561 27.52 22.07 10.93
C CYS A 561 26.91 23.37 11.45
N LEU A 562 27.66 24.16 12.24
CA LEU A 562 27.22 25.49 12.69
C LEU A 562 27.00 26.44 11.51
N CYS A 563 27.92 26.45 10.53
CA CYS A 563 27.72 27.27 9.32
C CYS A 563 26.44 26.92 8.56
N LEU A 564 26.07 25.62 8.48
CA LEU A 564 24.80 25.20 7.85
C LEU A 564 23.56 25.70 8.58
N ILE A 565 23.62 25.84 9.90
CA ILE A 565 22.49 26.36 10.71
C ILE A 565 22.25 27.86 10.42
N ASP A 566 23.29 28.58 10.18
CA ASP A 566 23.25 30.03 9.88
C ASP A 566 22.85 30.35 8.44
N GLU A 567 22.75 29.35 7.60
CA GLU A 567 22.35 29.51 6.20
C GLU A 567 20.84 29.78 6.06
N GLU A 568 20.49 30.92 5.43
CA GLU A 568 19.09 31.33 5.25
C GLU A 568 18.85 31.88 3.82
N GLY A 569 17.58 31.81 3.42
CA GLY A 569 17.07 32.48 2.23
C GLY A 569 16.64 31.52 1.11
N GLU A 570 16.19 32.13 0.01
CA GLU A 570 15.84 31.44 -1.21
C GLU A 570 17.04 31.40 -2.15
N VAL A 571 17.28 30.25 -2.75
CA VAL A 571 18.37 30.06 -3.72
C VAL A 571 17.80 29.45 -5.01
N ASP A 572 18.46 29.82 -6.12
CA ASP A 572 18.20 29.19 -7.41
C ASP A 572 19.44 28.36 -7.80
N LEU A 573 19.21 27.15 -8.26
CA LEU A 573 20.21 26.15 -8.58
C LEU A 573 20.07 25.69 -10.04
N PRO A 574 20.34 26.56 -11.02
CA PRO A 574 20.07 26.29 -12.43
C PRO A 574 20.90 25.16 -13.00
N LEU A 575 22.16 24.97 -12.58
CA LEU A 575 23.03 23.91 -13.10
C LEU A 575 22.62 22.54 -12.52
N ILE A 576 22.33 22.47 -11.23
CA ILE A 576 21.83 21.25 -10.59
C ILE A 576 20.44 20.87 -11.15
N ASN A 577 19.53 21.85 -11.30
CA ASN A 577 18.22 21.61 -11.91
C ASN A 577 18.35 21.04 -13.33
N LYS A 578 19.23 21.61 -14.15
CA LYS A 578 19.49 21.14 -15.52
C LYS A 578 20.05 19.72 -15.54
N ALA A 579 21.03 19.43 -14.71
CA ALA A 579 21.63 18.09 -14.62
C ALA A 579 20.62 17.03 -14.18
N ILE A 580 19.79 17.34 -13.18
CA ILE A 580 18.71 16.46 -12.73
C ILE A 580 17.62 16.27 -13.80
N GLU A 581 17.32 17.29 -14.59
CA GLU A 581 16.37 17.19 -15.71
C GLU A 581 16.91 16.27 -16.81
N GLU A 582 18.19 16.43 -17.17
CA GLU A 582 18.86 15.55 -18.15
C GLU A 582 18.90 14.10 -17.67
N TRP A 583 19.21 13.86 -16.40
CA TRP A 583 19.17 12.53 -15.78
C TRP A 583 17.75 11.94 -15.80
N ASP A 584 16.72 12.70 -15.38
CA ASP A 584 15.32 12.25 -15.38
C ASP A 584 14.83 11.92 -16.80
N GLU A 585 15.25 12.70 -17.80
CA GLU A 585 14.94 12.40 -19.21
C GLU A 585 15.63 11.12 -19.68
N GLY A 586 16.88 10.88 -19.30
CA GLY A 586 17.58 9.62 -19.57
C GLY A 586 16.82 8.42 -18.99
N LYS A 587 16.36 8.49 -17.74
CA LYS A 587 15.54 7.46 -17.11
C LYS A 587 14.15 7.33 -17.75
N ARG A 588 13.60 8.41 -18.29
CA ARG A 588 12.36 8.34 -19.08
C ARG A 588 12.57 7.59 -20.39
N GLN A 589 13.69 7.78 -21.06
CA GLN A 589 14.03 7.01 -22.26
C GLN A 589 14.25 5.52 -21.94
N GLU A 590 14.91 5.21 -20.82
CA GLU A 590 15.04 3.83 -20.31
C GLU A 590 13.65 3.20 -20.04
N TYR A 591 12.73 3.95 -19.41
CA TYR A 591 11.34 3.48 -19.26
C TYR A 591 10.66 3.19 -20.60
N LEU A 592 10.85 4.05 -21.61
CA LEU A 592 10.26 3.84 -22.93
C LEU A 592 10.80 2.59 -23.62
N GLN A 593 12.03 2.17 -23.29
CA GLN A 593 12.64 0.94 -23.79
C GLN A 593 12.17 -0.29 -23.03
N THR A 594 12.08 -0.22 -21.69
CA THR A 594 11.78 -1.36 -20.82
C THR A 594 10.29 -1.55 -20.53
N LEU A 595 9.50 -0.47 -20.60
CA LEU A 595 8.11 -0.38 -20.16
C LEU A 595 7.91 -0.78 -18.67
N ARG A 596 8.98 -0.70 -17.87
CA ARG A 596 8.93 -1.00 -16.45
C ARG A 596 8.22 0.14 -15.70
N TYR A 597 6.97 -0.09 -15.26
CA TYR A 597 6.13 0.95 -14.65
C TYR A 597 6.74 1.56 -13.38
N SER A 598 7.35 0.71 -12.54
CA SER A 598 8.04 1.14 -11.33
C SER A 598 9.13 2.18 -11.63
N LEU A 599 9.87 2.02 -12.73
CA LEU A 599 10.90 2.98 -13.15
C LEU A 599 10.29 4.37 -13.42
N ASP A 600 9.18 4.46 -14.16
CA ASP A 600 8.55 5.76 -14.46
C ASP A 600 7.97 6.44 -13.20
N VAL A 601 7.44 5.68 -12.26
CA VAL A 601 6.88 6.22 -11.02
C VAL A 601 7.97 6.70 -10.07
N LEU A 602 9.04 5.92 -9.89
CA LEU A 602 10.08 6.17 -8.90
C LEU A 602 11.08 7.23 -9.35
N ARG A 603 11.50 7.27 -10.65
CA ARG A 603 12.50 8.23 -11.16
C ARG A 603 12.17 9.68 -10.81
N ARG A 604 10.88 10.07 -10.85
CA ARG A 604 10.46 11.47 -10.58
C ARG A 604 10.73 11.89 -9.13
N ARG A 605 10.62 10.95 -8.20
CA ARG A 605 10.91 11.18 -6.78
C ARG A 605 12.40 11.09 -6.49
N ALA A 606 13.10 10.16 -7.14
CA ALA A 606 14.55 10.08 -7.08
C ALA A 606 15.20 11.38 -7.62
N ALA A 607 14.70 11.94 -8.73
CA ALA A 607 15.11 13.24 -9.24
C ALA A 607 14.96 14.37 -8.19
N LEU A 608 13.82 14.41 -7.48
CA LEU A 608 13.61 15.39 -6.43
C LEU A 608 14.55 15.18 -5.23
N ASN A 609 14.82 13.92 -4.85
CA ASN A 609 15.77 13.60 -3.79
C ASN A 609 17.20 14.02 -4.18
N GLY A 610 17.61 13.76 -5.43
CA GLY A 610 18.88 14.24 -5.97
C GLY A 610 19.00 15.76 -5.95
N PHE A 611 17.95 16.47 -6.37
CA PHE A 611 17.91 17.94 -6.28
C PHE A 611 18.08 18.42 -4.83
N ARG A 612 17.39 17.81 -3.87
CA ARG A 612 17.51 18.16 -2.45
C ARG A 612 18.90 17.86 -1.88
N ALA A 613 19.53 16.77 -2.31
CA ALA A 613 20.92 16.47 -1.99
C ALA A 613 21.86 17.52 -2.59
N GLY A 614 21.55 18.00 -3.79
CA GLY A 614 22.24 19.11 -4.45
C GLY A 614 22.17 20.42 -3.64
N ILE A 615 21.07 20.70 -2.92
CA ILE A 615 20.99 21.86 -2.01
C ILE A 615 22.09 21.77 -0.94
N ILE A 616 22.23 20.61 -0.30
CA ILE A 616 23.26 20.40 0.73
C ILE A 616 24.65 20.51 0.13
N ALA A 617 24.89 19.85 -1.00
CA ALA A 617 26.19 19.90 -1.70
C ALA A 617 26.57 21.33 -2.09
N TYR A 618 25.64 22.11 -2.60
CA TYR A 618 25.82 23.53 -2.93
C TYR A 618 26.29 24.37 -1.71
N LEU A 619 25.64 24.14 -0.57
CA LEU A 619 26.00 24.84 0.69
C LEU A 619 27.40 24.42 1.17
N LEU A 620 27.72 23.12 1.11
CA LEU A 620 29.03 22.58 1.50
C LEU A 620 30.16 23.05 0.58
N GLU A 621 29.85 23.44 -0.65
CA GLU A 621 30.76 24.04 -1.62
C GLU A 621 30.77 25.60 -1.57
N GLY A 622 30.35 26.19 -0.45
CA GLY A 622 30.36 27.64 -0.23
C GLY A 622 29.40 28.40 -1.14
N ARG A 623 28.19 27.89 -1.33
CA ARG A 623 27.14 28.43 -2.22
C ARG A 623 27.55 28.45 -3.69
N GLN A 624 28.18 27.37 -4.14
CA GLN A 624 28.58 27.21 -5.55
C GLN A 624 28.07 25.90 -6.11
N GLU A 625 27.49 25.92 -7.31
CA GLU A 625 27.12 24.72 -8.06
C GLU A 625 28.38 24.16 -8.76
N THR A 626 29.31 23.64 -7.95
CA THR A 626 30.53 23.02 -8.47
C THR A 626 30.22 21.70 -9.17
N GLU A 627 31.18 21.22 -9.99
CA GLU A 627 31.06 19.89 -10.61
C GLU A 627 30.87 18.80 -9.57
N ARG A 628 31.52 18.89 -8.39
CA ARG A 628 31.34 17.97 -7.28
C ARG A 628 29.91 17.99 -6.72
N ALA A 629 29.33 19.17 -6.55
CA ALA A 629 27.96 19.33 -6.06
C ALA A 629 26.95 18.72 -7.05
N ILE A 630 27.16 18.96 -8.35
CA ILE A 630 26.31 18.40 -9.42
C ILE A 630 26.43 16.86 -9.46
N LYS A 631 27.65 16.32 -9.46
CA LYS A 631 27.89 14.88 -9.46
C LYS A 631 27.28 14.18 -8.24
N PHE A 632 27.41 14.79 -7.06
CA PHE A 632 26.78 14.26 -5.85
C PHE A 632 25.25 14.24 -5.95
N ALA A 633 24.63 15.28 -6.48
CA ALA A 633 23.18 15.32 -6.70
C ALA A 633 22.71 14.20 -7.64
N LEU A 634 23.43 13.96 -8.73
CA LEU A 634 23.15 12.88 -9.68
C LEU A 634 23.37 11.50 -9.07
N TRP A 635 24.48 11.31 -8.35
CA TRP A 635 24.75 10.06 -7.62
C TRP A 635 23.66 9.75 -6.62
N PHE A 636 23.17 10.75 -5.87
CA PHE A 636 22.10 10.56 -4.90
C PHE A 636 20.78 10.18 -5.56
N ALA A 637 20.46 10.77 -6.71
CA ALA A 637 19.28 10.40 -7.49
C ALA A 637 19.35 8.96 -7.98
N GLU A 638 20.49 8.54 -8.54
CA GLU A 638 20.73 7.19 -9.05
C GLU A 638 20.66 6.15 -7.93
N HIS A 639 21.34 6.40 -6.81
CA HIS A 639 21.31 5.54 -5.63
C HIS A 639 19.87 5.34 -5.11
N CYS A 640 19.13 6.44 -4.94
CA CYS A 640 17.75 6.39 -4.47
C CYS A 640 16.89 5.54 -5.41
N LEU A 641 16.98 5.74 -6.72
CA LEU A 641 16.23 4.98 -7.71
C LEU A 641 16.62 3.51 -7.72
N HIS A 642 17.91 3.19 -7.65
CA HIS A 642 18.41 1.83 -7.67
C HIS A 642 17.81 0.98 -6.53
N TYR A 643 17.97 1.43 -5.28
CA TYR A 643 17.46 0.67 -4.14
C TYR A 643 15.93 0.66 -4.08
N GLN A 644 15.26 1.74 -4.49
CA GLN A 644 13.80 1.74 -4.61
C GLN A 644 13.32 0.69 -5.64
N LEU A 645 13.99 0.56 -6.77
CA LEU A 645 13.67 -0.45 -7.78
C LEU A 645 13.98 -1.86 -7.29
N GLN A 646 15.11 -2.05 -6.64
CA GLN A 646 15.55 -3.34 -6.09
C GLN A 646 14.56 -3.88 -5.03
N ILE A 647 14.12 -3.02 -4.12
CA ILE A 647 13.31 -3.42 -2.96
C ILE A 647 11.82 -3.44 -3.30
N TYR A 648 11.34 -2.45 -4.05
CA TYR A 648 9.90 -2.20 -4.25
C TYR A 648 9.45 -2.34 -5.71
N GLY A 649 10.37 -2.36 -6.68
CA GLY A 649 10.06 -2.29 -8.10
C GLY A 649 9.10 -3.39 -8.54
N ASP A 650 9.42 -4.64 -8.27
CA ASP A 650 8.59 -5.79 -8.65
C ASP A 650 7.19 -5.76 -8.02
N LYS A 651 7.09 -5.23 -6.80
CA LYS A 651 5.81 -5.10 -6.10
C LYS A 651 4.94 -4.01 -6.74
N ILE A 652 5.55 -2.88 -7.10
CA ILE A 652 4.85 -1.78 -7.80
C ILE A 652 4.41 -2.25 -9.19
N ASP A 653 5.27 -2.94 -9.94
CA ASP A 653 4.95 -3.48 -11.25
C ASP A 653 3.84 -4.52 -11.19
N ALA A 654 3.87 -5.39 -10.16
CA ALA A 654 2.83 -6.39 -9.93
C ALA A 654 1.46 -5.77 -9.58
N LEU A 655 1.44 -4.67 -8.79
CA LEU A 655 0.22 -3.91 -8.49
C LEU A 655 -0.37 -3.29 -9.76
N TYR A 656 0.47 -2.63 -10.54
CA TYR A 656 0.05 -2.01 -11.80
C TYR A 656 -0.53 -3.04 -12.80
N ASN A 657 0.04 -4.24 -12.85
CA ASN A 657 -0.43 -5.33 -13.72
C ASN A 657 -1.65 -6.08 -13.15
N GLY A 658 -2.27 -5.63 -12.07
CA GLY A 658 -3.47 -6.25 -11.47
C GLY A 658 -3.21 -7.56 -10.73
N SER A 659 -1.95 -7.96 -10.51
CA SER A 659 -1.59 -9.31 -10.06
C SER A 659 -1.54 -9.51 -8.53
N LEU A 660 -1.75 -8.49 -7.71
CA LEU A 660 -1.60 -8.61 -6.25
C LEU A 660 -2.77 -9.29 -5.53
N SER A 661 -3.99 -9.15 -6.03
CA SER A 661 -5.17 -9.84 -5.45
C SER A 661 -5.08 -11.37 -5.56
N MET A 662 -4.38 -11.88 -6.56
CA MET A 662 -4.16 -13.31 -6.76
C MET A 662 -2.98 -13.88 -5.97
N LYS A 663 -1.96 -13.07 -5.64
CA LYS A 663 -0.77 -13.54 -4.90
C LYS A 663 -1.07 -13.95 -3.45
N ALA A 664 -2.00 -13.29 -2.78
CA ALA A 664 -2.36 -13.63 -1.40
C ALA A 664 -3.07 -15.00 -1.29
N ALA A 665 -3.86 -15.38 -2.29
CA ALA A 665 -4.50 -16.70 -2.34
C ALA A 665 -3.56 -17.82 -2.83
N LYS A 666 -2.61 -17.49 -3.71
CA LYS A 666 -1.65 -18.43 -4.33
C LYS A 666 -0.35 -18.61 -3.53
N GLY A 667 0.00 -17.72 -2.61
CA GLY A 667 1.22 -17.82 -1.81
C GLY A 667 1.37 -19.17 -1.11
N ASN A 668 0.29 -19.67 -0.51
CA ASN A 668 0.30 -20.96 0.18
C ASN A 668 0.39 -22.19 -0.76
N ILE A 669 -0.08 -22.07 -2.00
CA ILE A 669 0.04 -23.12 -3.02
C ILE A 669 1.46 -23.19 -3.53
N ARG A 670 2.13 -22.05 -3.69
CA ARG A 670 3.51 -21.95 -4.12
C ARG A 670 4.49 -22.61 -3.13
N TYR A 671 4.23 -22.51 -1.82
CA TYR A 671 5.03 -23.22 -0.81
C TYR A 671 4.85 -24.73 -0.90
N LEU A 672 3.64 -25.20 -1.23
CA LEU A 672 3.42 -26.62 -1.44
C LEU A 672 4.23 -27.13 -2.65
N GLU A 673 4.36 -26.37 -3.72
CA GLU A 673 5.16 -26.72 -4.92
C GLU A 673 6.65 -26.79 -4.61
N THR A 674 7.18 -25.86 -3.81
CA THR A 674 8.60 -25.79 -3.45
C THR A 674 9.03 -26.81 -2.38
N LEU A 675 8.09 -27.32 -1.58
CA LEU A 675 8.37 -28.36 -0.60
C LEU A 675 8.73 -29.69 -1.29
N PRO A 676 9.54 -30.56 -0.69
CA PRO A 676 9.74 -31.92 -1.18
C PRO A 676 8.47 -32.75 -1.15
N LEU A 677 8.44 -33.92 -1.80
CA LEU A 677 7.28 -34.80 -1.85
C LEU A 677 6.81 -35.20 -0.45
N GLU A 678 7.75 -35.46 0.45
CA GLU A 678 7.52 -35.62 1.90
C GLU A 678 8.25 -34.49 2.63
N PHE A 679 7.57 -33.82 3.53
CA PHE A 679 8.11 -32.65 4.24
C PHE A 679 7.64 -32.59 5.69
N THR A 680 8.41 -31.88 6.51
CA THR A 680 8.12 -31.61 7.91
C THR A 680 7.50 -30.19 8.08
N LYS A 681 7.03 -29.93 9.30
CA LYS A 681 6.59 -28.59 9.69
C LYS A 681 7.74 -27.57 9.61
N GLU A 682 8.93 -28.01 9.97
CA GLU A 682 10.16 -27.22 9.98
C GLU A 682 10.57 -26.81 8.55
N ASP A 683 10.40 -27.68 7.56
CA ASP A 683 10.66 -27.35 6.15
C ASP A 683 9.74 -26.21 5.66
N LEU A 684 8.45 -26.27 5.99
CA LEU A 684 7.50 -25.23 5.64
C LEU A 684 7.79 -23.93 6.41
N VAL A 685 8.17 -24.01 7.69
CA VAL A 685 8.59 -22.86 8.48
C VAL A 685 9.84 -22.23 7.89
N GLY A 686 10.84 -23.03 7.49
CA GLY A 686 12.07 -22.56 6.86
C GLY A 686 11.79 -21.77 5.56
N ILE A 687 10.96 -22.32 4.66
CA ILE A 687 10.57 -21.64 3.41
C ILE A 687 9.83 -20.31 3.71
N ARG A 688 8.94 -20.29 4.68
CA ARG A 688 8.20 -19.08 5.05
C ARG A 688 9.10 -18.00 5.64
N LEU A 689 10.03 -18.39 6.53
CA LEU A 689 11.01 -17.47 7.10
C LEU A 689 11.95 -16.90 6.04
N ALA A 690 12.39 -17.73 5.10
CA ALA A 690 13.21 -17.30 3.95
C ALA A 690 12.46 -16.29 3.04
N ASN A 691 11.12 -16.31 3.04
CA ASN A 691 10.27 -15.36 2.32
C ASN A 691 9.75 -14.21 3.21
N GLY A 692 10.28 -14.04 4.41
CA GLY A 692 9.91 -12.96 5.33
C GLY A 692 8.52 -13.10 5.96
N GLU A 693 7.95 -14.32 6.00
CA GLU A 693 6.61 -14.57 6.53
C GLU A 693 6.64 -15.17 7.94
N SER A 694 5.52 -15.06 8.64
CA SER A 694 5.35 -15.63 10.00
C SER A 694 5.60 -17.12 10.04
N PRO A 695 6.31 -17.66 11.08
CA PRO A 695 6.55 -19.09 11.26
C PRO A 695 5.30 -19.91 11.60
N VAL A 696 4.13 -19.27 11.69
CA VAL A 696 2.87 -19.96 12.03
C VAL A 696 2.34 -20.72 10.82
N VAL A 697 2.49 -22.03 10.79
CA VAL A 697 2.10 -22.90 9.67
C VAL A 697 0.91 -23.83 9.96
N LYS A 698 0.43 -23.89 11.20
CA LYS A 698 -0.65 -24.82 11.61
C LYS A 698 -1.91 -24.68 10.76
N THR A 699 -2.34 -23.45 10.52
CA THR A 699 -3.54 -23.15 9.69
C THR A 699 -3.35 -23.55 8.23
N ILE A 700 -2.15 -23.41 7.70
CA ILE A 700 -1.81 -23.77 6.30
C ILE A 700 -1.86 -25.29 6.14
N ILE A 701 -1.20 -26.02 7.02
CA ILE A 701 -1.19 -27.49 7.02
C ILE A 701 -2.61 -28.05 7.17
N CYS A 702 -3.39 -27.53 8.15
CA CYS A 702 -4.78 -27.95 8.32
C CYS A 702 -5.63 -27.71 7.08
N ARG A 703 -5.40 -26.59 6.36
CA ARG A 703 -6.11 -26.28 5.13
C ARG A 703 -5.74 -27.28 4.02
N TRP A 704 -4.45 -27.51 3.79
CA TRP A 704 -3.99 -28.45 2.77
C TRP A 704 -4.45 -29.88 3.00
N VAL A 705 -4.49 -30.32 4.27
CA VAL A 705 -5.09 -31.63 4.62
C VAL A 705 -6.59 -31.65 4.30
N LYS A 706 -7.32 -30.58 4.65
CA LYS A 706 -8.76 -30.47 4.36
C LYS A 706 -9.06 -30.42 2.85
N GLU A 707 -8.16 -29.80 2.08
CA GLU A 707 -8.25 -29.71 0.62
C GLU A 707 -7.74 -30.99 -0.09
N GLY A 708 -7.30 -32.01 0.66
CA GLY A 708 -6.77 -33.25 0.08
C GLY A 708 -5.43 -33.10 -0.66
N LYS A 709 -4.72 -31.98 -0.49
CA LYS A 709 -3.44 -31.69 -1.15
C LYS A 709 -2.25 -32.39 -0.47
N ILE A 710 -2.39 -32.68 0.81
CA ILE A 710 -1.38 -33.39 1.59
C ILE A 710 -2.07 -34.40 2.52
N GLU A 711 -1.38 -35.49 2.78
CA GLU A 711 -1.77 -36.49 3.79
C GLU A 711 -0.71 -36.57 4.89
N LYS A 712 -1.14 -36.86 6.10
CA LYS A 712 -0.24 -37.03 7.24
C LYS A 712 0.30 -38.45 7.26
N THR A 713 1.61 -38.62 7.10
CA THR A 713 2.28 -39.93 7.06
C THR A 713 3.00 -40.29 8.37
N GLY A 714 3.19 -39.31 9.26
CA GLY A 714 3.85 -39.55 10.55
C GLY A 714 3.70 -38.42 11.57
N PRO A 715 4.29 -38.53 12.75
CA PRO A 715 4.39 -37.42 13.69
C PRO A 715 5.22 -36.32 13.04
N ASN A 716 4.61 -35.17 12.74
CA ASN A 716 5.24 -34.01 12.09
C ASN A 716 5.73 -34.25 10.65
N LEU A 717 5.15 -35.23 9.93
CA LEU A 717 5.50 -35.55 8.55
C LEU A 717 4.25 -35.59 7.66
N TRP A 718 4.30 -34.94 6.51
CA TRP A 718 3.25 -34.89 5.51
C TRP A 718 3.78 -35.23 4.14
N LYS A 719 2.93 -35.82 3.31
CA LYS A 719 3.21 -36.17 1.93
C LYS A 719 2.24 -35.45 1.02
N LYS A 720 2.72 -34.93 -0.11
CA LYS A 720 1.88 -34.37 -1.17
C LYS A 720 1.03 -35.47 -1.80
N VAL A 721 -0.27 -35.20 -1.93
CA VAL A 721 -1.19 -36.03 -2.72
C VAL A 721 -1.17 -35.44 -4.12
N GLY A 722 -0.75 -36.23 -5.12
CA GLY A 722 -0.54 -35.81 -6.50
C GLY A 722 -1.81 -35.42 -7.23
#